data_5b2e716b084e5fc9431e53f5ec57943a
#
_entry.id   5b2e716b084e5fc9431e53f5ec57943a
#
_cell.length_a   1.000
_cell.length_b   1.000
_cell.length_c   1.000
_cell.angle_alpha   90.00
_cell.angle_beta   90.00
_cell.angle_gamma   90.00
#
_symmetry.space_group_name_H-M   'P 1'
#
loop_
_entity.id
_entity.type
_entity.pdbx_description
1 polymer ?
#
loop_
_entity_poly.entity_id
_entity_poly.type
_entity_poly.pdbx_seq_one_letter_code
_entity_poly.pdbx_strand_id
1 'polypeptide(L)'
;MERKIFKTTIGGRELVIETGAYCGQANGSCIVRCGDTVVMVNATMAKAPREGMDYFPLGVDYEEKMYAVGKIPGGFKKREGRASDKAILTSRLIDRPIRPLFPKGLYNDVTVIATVLSVDVNISPEVLGMIGSSVALSISDIPFAGPTGSVVVGYVDGEYVINPDLEQRAKSKLHLNLAGTKDAIMMVEAGANIISEKEMLDAILFGHEEIKKIVAFIESIQAEVGKPKAEVELEKIPEDIDAAVRAYANEKMDAVLENFDRSAREVAEDALDEDVLAHFADDFNDVAKKTKFILDSLYYLKKEKVRAKIVNDGVRPDGRALTEIRPIWCEVGMLPRVHGSAVFTRGQTQAMSTCTLGTISEVQKLEGLDEDYYKRYMHQYNMPGYSTGEAKPLKSPGRREIGHGALAERSLEPVLPSEEEFPYAIRTVSEILSSNGSTSQASVCGSTLALMDAGVPIKAPVAGVAMGLIKDTESGKVAVLTDIQGLEDFLGDMDFKVAGTTEGITAIQMDIKIKGIDEAILTRALEQARQGRLHILSKMMEVIDAPRADLSKWAPKIVSFAVDPDKLGDIIGKGGKTINKIIEETGVKIDISEDGTVFIASNDSAAIKKARTIIENIVRDVEIGDIYEGKVVKIMENDKGQFGASVNFAPGKDGMIHISKLSKERVEKVTDVVNVGDTVLVKVIKIDEKHRVDLMLKEVIKRA
;
A
#
# COMPACT_ATOMS: atom_id res chain seq x y z
N MET A 1 41.36 -1.65 12.72
CA MET A 1 40.62 -1.18 11.55
C MET A 1 40.64 0.35 11.58
N GLU A 2 40.99 0.98 10.50
CA GLU A 2 41.07 2.46 10.44
C GLU A 2 39.70 2.99 9.98
N ARG A 3 39.13 3.90 10.78
CA ARG A 3 37.90 4.58 10.46
C ARG A 3 38.12 5.58 9.33
N LYS A 4 37.35 5.47 8.24
CA LYS A 4 37.36 6.43 7.14
C LYS A 4 35.97 7.08 7.00
N ILE A 5 36.00 8.39 6.71
CA ILE A 5 34.80 9.23 6.62
C ILE A 5 34.83 9.98 5.30
N PHE A 6 33.78 9.87 4.52
CA PHE A 6 33.59 10.54 3.24
C PHE A 6 32.36 11.43 3.31
N LYS A 7 32.41 12.59 2.66
CA LYS A 7 31.31 13.56 2.71
C LYS A 7 30.98 14.08 1.33
N THR A 8 29.70 14.27 1.07
CA THR A 8 29.16 14.94 -0.11
C THR A 8 27.87 15.66 0.24
N THR A 9 27.24 16.31 -0.74
CA THR A 9 25.94 16.97 -0.56
C THR A 9 24.93 16.36 -1.53
N ILE A 10 23.73 16.04 -1.04
CA ILE A 10 22.61 15.53 -1.83
C ILE A 10 21.36 16.35 -1.49
N GLY A 11 20.70 16.93 -2.51
CA GLY A 11 19.51 17.74 -2.30
C GLY A 11 19.74 18.88 -1.31
N GLY A 12 20.94 19.48 -1.30
CA GLY A 12 21.33 20.57 -0.38
C GLY A 12 21.70 20.13 1.04
N ARG A 13 21.69 18.82 1.36
CA ARG A 13 22.03 18.29 2.69
C ARG A 13 23.33 17.51 2.67
N GLU A 14 24.14 17.61 3.76
CA GLU A 14 25.37 16.82 3.89
C GLU A 14 25.04 15.33 4.06
N LEU A 15 25.61 14.50 3.19
CA LEU A 15 25.63 13.04 3.31
C LEU A 15 27.02 12.60 3.77
N VAL A 16 27.08 11.82 4.83
CA VAL A 16 28.31 11.27 5.40
C VAL A 16 28.30 9.76 5.30
N ILE A 17 29.34 9.18 4.73
CA ILE A 17 29.55 7.72 4.70
C ILE A 17 30.79 7.39 5.50
N GLU A 18 30.62 6.47 6.45
CA GLU A 18 31.66 6.00 7.35
C GLU A 18 31.87 4.50 7.15
N THR A 19 33.11 4.06 7.01
CA THR A 19 33.48 2.64 6.89
C THR A 19 34.74 2.29 7.66
N GLY A 20 35.02 1.01 7.82
CA GLY A 20 36.26 0.50 8.42
C GLY A 20 36.23 0.35 9.96
N ALA A 21 35.32 0.99 10.67
CA ALA A 21 35.28 0.96 12.14
C ALA A 21 34.39 -0.17 12.72
N TYR A 22 33.34 -0.54 12.01
CA TYR A 22 32.32 -1.46 12.51
C TYR A 22 32.13 -2.65 11.57
N CYS A 23 31.47 -3.72 12.09
CA CYS A 23 31.06 -4.91 11.34
C CYS A 23 32.19 -5.61 10.56
N GLY A 24 33.37 -5.76 11.16
CA GLY A 24 34.58 -6.29 10.52
C GLY A 24 34.48 -7.75 10.02
N GLN A 25 33.41 -8.47 10.29
CA GLN A 25 33.15 -9.81 9.76
C GLN A 25 32.34 -9.79 8.45
N ALA A 26 31.70 -8.67 8.12
CA ALA A 26 30.99 -8.51 6.86
C ALA A 26 31.98 -8.33 5.69
N ASN A 27 31.61 -8.76 4.48
CA ASN A 27 32.41 -8.53 3.28
C ASN A 27 32.52 -7.02 3.00
N GLY A 28 31.42 -6.28 3.18
CA GLY A 28 31.38 -4.82 3.14
C GLY A 28 30.42 -4.25 4.17
N SER A 29 30.78 -3.11 4.76
CA SER A 29 29.92 -2.42 5.73
C SER A 29 30.11 -0.92 5.68
N CYS A 30 29.04 -0.16 5.90
CA CYS A 30 29.10 1.28 6.07
C CYS A 30 28.01 1.78 7.03
N ILE A 31 28.24 2.96 7.58
CA ILE A 31 27.21 3.79 8.22
C ILE A 31 26.96 4.97 7.30
N VAL A 32 25.71 5.18 6.94
CA VAL A 32 25.25 6.32 6.15
C VAL A 32 24.52 7.27 7.06
N ARG A 33 24.87 8.54 7.02
CA ARG A 33 24.30 9.58 7.88
C ARG A 33 23.91 10.80 7.06
N CYS A 34 22.73 11.32 7.33
CA CYS A 34 22.29 12.62 6.85
C CYS A 34 21.54 13.29 8.00
N GLY A 35 21.99 14.44 8.49
CA GLY A 35 21.50 15.00 9.75
C GLY A 35 21.55 13.97 10.89
N ASP A 36 20.45 13.82 11.61
CA ASP A 36 20.33 12.84 12.71
C ASP A 36 19.82 11.47 12.24
N THR A 37 19.49 11.30 10.96
CA THR A 37 19.16 9.99 10.41
C THR A 37 20.42 9.18 10.12
N VAL A 38 20.47 7.96 10.67
CA VAL A 38 21.63 7.07 10.59
C VAL A 38 21.16 5.66 10.24
N VAL A 39 21.73 5.11 9.16
CA VAL A 39 21.49 3.73 8.71
C VAL A 39 22.80 2.99 8.61
N MET A 40 22.89 1.82 9.21
CA MET A 40 24.01 0.90 9.07
C MET A 40 23.67 -0.14 8.02
N VAL A 41 24.56 -0.37 7.06
CA VAL A 41 24.36 -1.37 6.01
C VAL A 41 25.53 -2.34 5.96
N ASN A 42 25.20 -3.63 5.89
CA ASN A 42 26.14 -4.73 5.83
C ASN A 42 25.84 -5.64 4.64
N ALA A 43 26.86 -6.02 3.90
CA ALA A 43 26.77 -6.99 2.82
C ALA A 43 27.68 -8.21 3.14
N THR A 44 27.13 -9.39 2.98
CA THR A 44 27.85 -10.66 3.20
C THR A 44 27.59 -11.63 2.06
N MET A 45 28.57 -12.47 1.74
CA MET A 45 28.46 -13.52 0.74
C MET A 45 28.98 -14.85 1.31
N ALA A 46 28.25 -15.94 1.07
CA ALA A 46 28.68 -17.28 1.39
C ALA A 46 29.91 -17.68 0.53
N LYS A 47 30.83 -18.45 1.10
CA LYS A 47 32.04 -18.89 0.38
C LYS A 47 31.76 -19.84 -0.78
N ALA A 48 30.66 -20.58 -0.72
CA ALA A 48 30.23 -21.52 -1.75
C ALA A 48 28.69 -21.50 -1.87
N PRO A 49 28.14 -21.84 -3.04
CA PRO A 49 26.70 -22.03 -3.19
C PRO A 49 26.22 -23.24 -2.37
N ARG A 50 24.94 -23.20 -1.96
CA ARG A 50 24.27 -24.36 -1.34
C ARG A 50 24.03 -25.44 -2.39
N GLU A 51 24.11 -26.70 -1.99
CA GLU A 51 23.81 -27.83 -2.87
C GLU A 51 22.36 -27.74 -3.41
N GLY A 52 22.21 -28.01 -4.71
CA GLY A 52 20.91 -27.96 -5.40
C GLY A 52 20.37 -26.57 -5.71
N MET A 53 21.16 -25.50 -5.51
CA MET A 53 20.75 -24.14 -5.86
C MET A 53 20.74 -23.94 -7.38
N ASP A 54 19.64 -23.41 -7.89
CA ASP A 54 19.39 -23.18 -9.32
C ASP A 54 19.03 -21.72 -9.66
N TYR A 55 19.07 -20.84 -8.66
CA TYR A 55 18.83 -19.40 -8.82
C TYR A 55 19.77 -18.57 -7.94
N PHE A 56 19.88 -17.28 -8.21
CA PHE A 56 20.66 -16.35 -7.41
C PHE A 56 19.94 -16.00 -6.10
N PRO A 57 20.44 -16.47 -4.94
CA PRO A 57 19.80 -16.29 -3.64
C PRO A 57 20.24 -14.96 -2.98
N LEU A 58 19.79 -13.83 -3.52
CA LEU A 58 19.97 -12.52 -2.91
C LEU A 58 18.88 -12.29 -1.85
N GLY A 59 19.28 -12.17 -0.59
CA GLY A 59 18.45 -11.71 0.51
C GLY A 59 18.68 -10.24 0.80
N VAL A 60 17.61 -9.44 0.86
CA VAL A 60 17.68 -8.04 1.28
C VAL A 60 16.70 -7.83 2.41
N ASP A 61 17.19 -7.33 3.54
CA ASP A 61 16.38 -7.00 4.70
C ASP A 61 16.60 -5.54 5.12
N TYR A 62 15.50 -4.87 5.40
CA TYR A 62 15.48 -3.55 5.98
C TYR A 62 14.86 -3.64 7.36
N GLU A 63 15.60 -3.23 8.38
CA GLU A 63 15.20 -3.38 9.77
C GLU A 63 14.89 -2.04 10.41
N GLU A 64 13.64 -1.87 10.80
CA GLU A 64 13.16 -0.76 11.60
C GLU A 64 13.35 -1.08 13.08
N LYS A 65 14.12 -0.26 13.79
CA LYS A 65 14.34 -0.40 15.22
C LYS A 65 13.65 0.74 15.97
N MET A 66 12.71 0.43 16.83
CA MET A 66 11.91 1.44 17.55
C MET A 66 12.76 2.37 18.41
N TYR A 67 13.94 1.92 18.88
CA TYR A 67 14.89 2.79 19.59
C TYR A 67 15.43 3.93 18.71
N ALA A 68 15.37 3.82 17.37
CA ALA A 68 15.81 4.85 16.44
C ALA A 68 15.01 6.16 16.57
N VAL A 69 13.79 6.09 17.13
CA VAL A 69 12.92 7.21 17.47
C VAL A 69 12.60 7.28 18.96
N GLY A 70 13.41 6.62 19.80
CA GLY A 70 13.25 6.64 21.26
C GLY A 70 12.02 5.92 21.79
N LYS A 71 11.41 5.03 20.99
CA LYS A 71 10.21 4.26 21.37
C LYS A 71 10.56 2.83 21.83
N ILE A 72 9.75 2.31 22.74
CA ILE A 72 9.74 0.87 23.09
C ILE A 72 8.63 0.21 22.29
N PRO A 73 8.86 -0.96 21.62
CA PRO A 73 7.83 -1.67 20.87
C PRO A 73 6.56 -1.91 21.68
N GLY A 74 5.39 -1.60 21.10
CA GLY A 74 4.08 -1.65 21.76
C GLY A 74 3.62 -3.05 22.16
N GLY A 75 4.04 -4.08 21.43
CA GLY A 75 3.62 -5.47 21.65
C GLY A 75 4.01 -6.03 23.02
N PHE A 76 3.37 -7.14 23.45
CA PHE A 76 3.58 -7.77 24.76
C PHE A 76 5.06 -8.11 25.03
N LYS A 77 5.78 -8.60 24.03
CA LYS A 77 7.21 -8.97 24.17
C LYS A 77 8.16 -7.78 24.27
N LYS A 78 7.68 -6.55 24.04
CA LYS A 78 8.52 -5.33 23.99
C LYS A 78 9.75 -5.46 23.09
N ARG A 79 9.57 -6.15 21.98
CA ARG A 79 10.58 -6.42 20.95
C ARG A 79 9.93 -6.32 19.58
N GLU A 80 10.69 -5.87 18.59
CA GLU A 80 10.27 -5.91 17.18
C GLU A 80 9.92 -7.34 16.78
N GLY A 81 8.82 -7.50 16.06
CA GLY A 81 8.31 -8.77 15.58
C GLY A 81 8.71 -9.04 14.13
N ARG A 82 7.70 -9.37 13.30
CA ARG A 82 7.86 -9.46 11.84
C ARG A 82 8.14 -8.06 11.28
N ALA A 83 8.86 -8.03 10.15
CA ALA A 83 9.03 -6.79 9.40
C ALA A 83 7.67 -6.16 9.05
N SER A 84 7.55 -4.85 9.20
CA SER A 84 6.37 -4.10 8.78
C SER A 84 6.21 -4.15 7.25
N ASP A 85 5.01 -3.87 6.75
CA ASP A 85 4.80 -3.76 5.30
C ASP A 85 5.72 -2.69 4.69
N LYS A 86 5.95 -1.57 5.40
CA LYS A 86 6.91 -0.53 5.01
C LYS A 86 8.33 -1.08 4.90
N ALA A 87 8.81 -1.83 5.89
CA ALA A 87 10.12 -2.46 5.86
C ALA A 87 10.27 -3.46 4.71
N ILE A 88 9.23 -4.25 4.43
CA ILE A 88 9.19 -5.18 3.30
C ILE A 88 9.25 -4.42 1.97
N LEU A 89 8.50 -3.34 1.81
CA LEU A 89 8.51 -2.51 0.61
C LEU A 89 9.87 -1.84 0.41
N THR A 90 10.48 -1.32 1.48
CA THR A 90 11.84 -0.74 1.43
C THR A 90 12.89 -1.79 1.07
N SER A 91 12.80 -3.01 1.61
CA SER A 91 13.68 -4.12 1.18
C SER A 91 13.58 -4.37 -0.33
N ARG A 92 12.38 -4.25 -0.91
CA ARG A 92 12.17 -4.39 -2.36
C ARG A 92 12.74 -3.21 -3.15
N LEU A 93 12.67 -1.97 -2.62
CA LEU A 93 13.31 -0.79 -3.23
C LEU A 93 14.83 -0.94 -3.29
N ILE A 94 15.44 -1.58 -2.29
CA ILE A 94 16.88 -1.89 -2.26
C ILE A 94 17.23 -3.03 -3.23
N ASP A 95 16.48 -4.13 -3.20
CA ASP A 95 16.75 -5.35 -3.98
C ASP A 95 16.72 -5.11 -5.51
N ARG A 96 15.68 -4.42 -5.98
CA ARG A 96 15.37 -4.28 -7.41
C ARG A 96 16.50 -3.62 -8.23
N PRO A 97 17.09 -2.49 -7.83
CA PRO A 97 18.16 -1.86 -8.60
C PRO A 97 19.51 -2.57 -8.51
N ILE A 98 19.78 -3.33 -7.44
CA ILE A 98 21.09 -3.99 -7.26
C ILE A 98 21.12 -5.39 -7.88
N ARG A 99 20.00 -6.13 -7.88
CA ARG A 99 19.94 -7.52 -8.35
C ARG A 99 20.45 -7.72 -9.79
N PRO A 100 20.12 -6.88 -10.78
CA PRO A 100 20.59 -7.05 -12.16
C PRO A 100 22.11 -6.81 -12.33
N LEU A 101 22.77 -6.27 -11.32
CA LEU A 101 24.20 -5.92 -11.36
C LEU A 101 25.11 -7.02 -10.82
N PHE A 102 24.55 -8.15 -10.39
CA PHE A 102 25.31 -9.34 -10.08
C PHE A 102 25.57 -10.17 -11.34
N PRO A 103 26.68 -10.90 -11.41
CA PRO A 103 26.99 -11.73 -12.58
C PRO A 103 25.97 -12.89 -12.70
N LYS A 104 25.60 -13.21 -13.93
CA LYS A 104 24.76 -14.39 -14.21
C LYS A 104 25.51 -15.65 -13.84
N GLY A 105 24.80 -16.65 -13.28
CA GLY A 105 25.40 -17.89 -12.80
C GLY A 105 26.04 -17.79 -11.40
N LEU A 106 25.95 -16.67 -10.72
CA LEU A 106 26.30 -16.56 -9.31
C LEU A 106 25.22 -17.20 -8.45
N TYR A 107 25.53 -18.28 -7.76
CA TYR A 107 24.60 -19.01 -6.87
C TYR A 107 25.02 -19.00 -5.40
N ASN A 108 26.08 -18.26 -5.05
CA ASN A 108 26.43 -18.01 -3.66
C ASN A 108 25.34 -17.17 -2.98
N ASP A 109 24.97 -17.53 -1.74
CA ASP A 109 24.06 -16.70 -0.95
C ASP A 109 24.69 -15.32 -0.71
N VAL A 110 23.97 -14.26 -1.10
CA VAL A 110 24.34 -12.88 -0.79
C VAL A 110 23.22 -12.27 0.06
N THR A 111 23.64 -11.61 1.15
CA THR A 111 22.68 -10.95 2.06
C THR A 111 23.09 -9.50 2.26
N VAL A 112 22.14 -8.59 2.10
CA VAL A 112 22.29 -7.16 2.39
C VAL A 112 21.29 -6.79 3.48
N ILE A 113 21.79 -6.25 4.60
CA ILE A 113 20.96 -5.84 5.74
C ILE A 113 21.18 -4.36 5.99
N ALA A 114 20.12 -3.58 5.87
CA ALA A 114 20.06 -2.17 6.23
C ALA A 114 19.32 -2.01 7.55
N THR A 115 20.01 -1.54 8.61
CA THR A 115 19.43 -1.36 9.95
C THR A 115 19.35 0.13 10.26
N VAL A 116 18.16 0.63 10.54
CA VAL A 116 17.92 2.03 10.94
C VAL A 116 18.28 2.20 12.40
N LEU A 117 19.25 3.08 12.68
CA LEU A 117 19.79 3.29 14.02
C LEU A 117 19.29 4.60 14.68
N SER A 118 18.98 5.61 13.87
CA SER A 118 18.43 6.90 14.32
C SER A 118 17.62 7.53 13.20
N VAL A 119 16.57 8.27 13.50
CA VAL A 119 15.71 8.93 12.51
C VAL A 119 15.42 10.38 12.90
N ASP A 120 15.69 11.29 11.96
CA ASP A 120 15.11 12.62 11.86
C ASP A 120 13.92 12.53 10.91
N VAL A 121 12.73 12.92 11.35
CA VAL A 121 11.48 12.83 10.57
C VAL A 121 11.53 13.58 9.23
N ASN A 122 12.44 14.54 9.08
CA ASN A 122 12.65 15.29 7.83
C ASN A 122 13.52 14.55 6.81
N ILE A 123 14.13 13.43 7.19
CA ILE A 123 15.11 12.71 6.36
C ILE A 123 14.73 11.24 6.28
N SER A 124 14.27 10.82 5.11
CA SER A 124 13.86 9.42 4.86
C SER A 124 15.04 8.45 5.02
N PRO A 125 14.97 7.48 5.94
CA PRO A 125 16.02 6.49 6.12
C PRO A 125 16.07 5.47 4.96
N GLU A 126 15.01 5.31 4.18
CA GLU A 126 14.93 4.37 3.05
C GLU A 126 15.97 4.71 1.98
N VAL A 127 16.11 6.00 1.62
CA VAL A 127 17.11 6.47 0.65
C VAL A 127 18.52 6.18 1.14
N LEU A 128 18.77 6.39 2.44
CA LEU A 128 20.08 6.10 3.05
C LEU A 128 20.37 4.60 3.03
N GLY A 129 19.35 3.75 3.24
CA GLY A 129 19.44 2.30 3.10
C GLY A 129 19.81 1.87 1.68
N MET A 130 19.19 2.48 0.66
CA MET A 130 19.48 2.20 -0.75
C MET A 130 20.92 2.61 -1.11
N ILE A 131 21.34 3.83 -0.76
CA ILE A 131 22.70 4.32 -0.99
C ILE A 131 23.73 3.46 -0.24
N GLY A 132 23.48 3.17 1.04
CA GLY A 132 24.35 2.35 1.87
C GLY A 132 24.51 0.92 1.34
N SER A 133 23.47 0.34 0.76
CA SER A 133 23.52 -0.98 0.14
C SER A 133 24.45 -1.00 -1.08
N SER A 134 24.36 0.04 -1.92
CA SER A 134 25.27 0.22 -3.04
C SER A 134 26.73 0.42 -2.57
N VAL A 135 26.95 1.24 -1.53
CA VAL A 135 28.29 1.46 -0.96
C VAL A 135 28.86 0.15 -0.40
N ALA A 136 28.11 -0.56 0.47
CA ALA A 136 28.58 -1.78 1.11
C ALA A 136 28.95 -2.87 0.08
N LEU A 137 28.16 -3.01 -0.99
CA LEU A 137 28.48 -3.93 -2.09
C LEU A 137 29.69 -3.45 -2.91
N SER A 138 29.79 -2.17 -3.21
CA SER A 138 30.87 -1.62 -4.03
C SER A 138 32.23 -1.75 -3.37
N ILE A 139 32.34 -1.48 -2.06
CA ILE A 139 33.60 -1.57 -1.31
C ILE A 139 33.95 -3.00 -0.88
N SER A 140 33.01 -3.96 -0.99
CA SER A 140 33.21 -5.37 -0.65
C SER A 140 33.98 -6.12 -1.74
N ASP A 141 34.40 -7.34 -1.43
CA ASP A 141 34.92 -8.32 -2.39
C ASP A 141 33.80 -9.09 -3.12
N ILE A 142 32.51 -8.83 -2.85
CA ILE A 142 31.38 -9.46 -3.54
C ILE A 142 31.35 -9.02 -5.00
N PRO A 143 31.21 -9.95 -5.98
CA PRO A 143 31.08 -9.61 -7.40
C PRO A 143 29.82 -8.77 -7.65
N PHE A 144 30.01 -7.49 -7.91
CA PHE A 144 28.95 -6.51 -8.11
C PHE A 144 29.36 -5.46 -9.14
N ALA A 145 28.59 -5.25 -10.18
CA ALA A 145 28.88 -4.34 -11.30
C ALA A 145 28.26 -2.94 -11.11
N GLY A 146 27.95 -2.54 -9.86
CA GLY A 146 27.54 -1.19 -9.52
C GLY A 146 28.71 -0.21 -9.50
N PRO A 147 28.52 1.01 -8.93
CA PRO A 147 27.46 1.37 -7.97
C PRO A 147 26.15 1.83 -8.58
N THR A 148 25.12 1.92 -7.71
CA THR A 148 23.87 2.62 -7.97
C THR A 148 23.73 3.80 -7.02
N GLY A 149 23.11 4.89 -7.48
CA GLY A 149 22.61 5.98 -6.65
C GLY A 149 21.09 5.90 -6.51
N SER A 150 20.55 6.56 -5.49
CA SER A 150 19.12 6.59 -5.23
C SER A 150 18.69 7.91 -4.62
N VAL A 151 17.52 8.39 -5.02
CA VAL A 151 16.87 9.61 -4.48
C VAL A 151 15.35 9.42 -4.41
N VAL A 152 14.72 10.26 -3.61
CA VAL A 152 13.28 10.55 -3.72
C VAL A 152 13.12 11.88 -4.44
N VAL A 153 12.21 11.95 -5.40
CA VAL A 153 11.81 13.21 -6.06
C VAL A 153 10.40 13.56 -5.65
N GLY A 154 10.20 14.76 -5.13
CA GLY A 154 8.91 15.40 -4.90
C GLY A 154 8.58 16.41 -5.98
N TYR A 155 7.30 16.76 -6.09
CA TYR A 155 6.81 17.84 -6.96
C TYR A 155 5.96 18.81 -6.14
N VAL A 156 6.57 19.90 -5.70
CA VAL A 156 6.03 20.85 -4.72
C VAL A 156 5.93 22.23 -5.36
N ASP A 157 4.74 22.83 -5.37
CA ASP A 157 4.48 24.17 -5.88
C ASP A 157 5.01 24.43 -7.31
N GLY A 158 5.03 23.38 -8.15
CA GLY A 158 5.48 23.44 -9.54
C GLY A 158 7.00 23.19 -9.74
N GLU A 159 7.72 22.85 -8.67
CA GLU A 159 9.16 22.59 -8.73
C GLU A 159 9.49 21.16 -8.26
N TYR A 160 10.49 20.53 -8.88
CA TYR A 160 11.01 19.24 -8.44
C TYR A 160 12.00 19.41 -7.30
N VAL A 161 11.86 18.58 -6.26
CA VAL A 161 12.68 18.63 -5.04
C VAL A 161 13.31 17.27 -4.79
N ILE A 162 14.62 17.25 -4.53
CA ILE A 162 15.35 16.03 -4.13
C ILE A 162 15.18 15.78 -2.63
N ASN A 163 14.77 14.58 -2.26
CA ASN A 163 14.60 14.12 -0.87
C ASN A 163 13.79 15.12 -0.04
N PRO A 164 12.51 15.37 -0.39
CA PRO A 164 11.67 16.38 0.28
C PRO A 164 11.55 16.10 1.78
N ASP A 165 11.55 17.15 2.60
CA ASP A 165 11.30 17.07 4.03
C ASP A 165 9.82 16.82 4.35
N LEU A 166 9.47 16.73 5.63
CA LEU A 166 8.12 16.38 6.06
C LEU A 166 7.06 17.38 5.53
N GLU A 167 7.34 18.69 5.59
CA GLU A 167 6.42 19.72 5.09
C GLU A 167 6.27 19.66 3.56
N GLN A 168 7.38 19.49 2.85
CA GLN A 168 7.40 19.35 1.41
C GLN A 168 6.68 18.07 0.96
N ARG A 169 6.87 16.95 1.67
CA ARG A 169 6.15 15.69 1.39
C ARG A 169 4.64 15.84 1.52
N ALA A 170 4.17 16.58 2.54
CA ALA A 170 2.74 16.82 2.74
C ALA A 170 2.09 17.63 1.61
N LYS A 171 2.86 18.52 0.95
CA LYS A 171 2.39 19.37 -0.17
C LYS A 171 2.65 18.76 -1.54
N SER A 172 3.51 17.74 -1.60
CA SER A 172 3.99 17.18 -2.85
C SER A 172 2.89 16.41 -3.61
N LYS A 173 2.78 16.68 -4.91
CA LYS A 173 1.94 15.90 -5.83
C LYS A 173 2.60 14.60 -6.29
N LEU A 174 3.86 14.38 -5.94
CA LEU A 174 4.64 13.23 -6.39
C LEU A 174 5.52 12.71 -5.25
N HIS A 175 5.52 11.40 -5.07
CA HIS A 175 6.52 10.68 -4.27
C HIS A 175 7.17 9.63 -5.17
N LEU A 176 8.33 9.96 -5.74
CA LEU A 176 9.04 9.13 -6.71
C LEU A 176 10.34 8.60 -6.09
N ASN A 177 10.38 7.30 -5.82
CA ASN A 177 11.63 6.60 -5.51
C ASN A 177 12.32 6.25 -6.83
N LEU A 178 13.57 6.68 -6.97
CA LEU A 178 14.37 6.50 -8.18
C LEU A 178 15.72 5.91 -7.83
N ALA A 179 16.17 4.91 -8.59
CA ALA A 179 17.50 4.38 -8.50
C ALA A 179 18.10 4.11 -9.90
N GLY A 180 19.40 4.28 -10.03
CA GLY A 180 20.08 4.07 -11.29
C GLY A 180 21.60 4.03 -11.17
N THR A 181 22.26 3.68 -12.27
CA THR A 181 23.68 3.87 -12.49
C THR A 181 23.93 5.27 -13.05
N LYS A 182 25.19 5.63 -13.32
CA LYS A 182 25.50 6.89 -13.99
C LYS A 182 24.92 6.99 -15.41
N ASP A 183 24.75 5.87 -16.08
CA ASP A 183 24.40 5.82 -17.49
C ASP A 183 22.90 5.55 -17.71
N ALA A 184 22.20 5.01 -16.69
CA ALA A 184 20.86 4.51 -16.91
C ALA A 184 20.01 4.39 -15.62
N ILE A 185 18.69 4.57 -15.81
CA ILE A 185 17.67 4.36 -14.79
C ILE A 185 17.45 2.84 -14.63
N MET A 186 17.45 2.37 -13.38
CA MET A 186 17.31 0.94 -13.05
C MET A 186 15.98 0.60 -12.37
N MET A 187 15.43 1.52 -11.59
CA MET A 187 14.20 1.31 -10.83
C MET A 187 13.45 2.62 -10.66
N VAL A 188 12.15 2.57 -10.89
CA VAL A 188 11.21 3.67 -10.65
C VAL A 188 10.04 3.13 -9.84
N GLU A 189 9.64 3.84 -8.79
CA GLU A 189 8.41 3.55 -8.06
C GLU A 189 7.80 4.85 -7.54
N ALA A 190 6.61 5.19 -8.02
CA ALA A 190 5.96 6.44 -7.64
C ALA A 190 4.49 6.28 -7.30
N GLY A 191 4.03 7.11 -6.36
CA GLY A 191 2.66 7.55 -6.19
C GLY A 191 2.53 9.02 -6.60
N ALA A 192 1.45 9.37 -7.27
CA ALA A 192 1.26 10.71 -7.81
C ALA A 192 -0.20 11.16 -7.71
N ASN A 193 -0.41 12.44 -7.46
CA ASN A 193 -1.74 13.03 -7.43
C ASN A 193 -2.10 13.54 -8.82
N ILE A 194 -2.35 12.61 -9.74
CA ILE A 194 -2.80 12.83 -11.12
C ILE A 194 -1.89 13.84 -11.86
N ILE A 195 -0.64 13.42 -12.13
CA ILE A 195 0.31 14.21 -12.91
C ILE A 195 0.41 13.71 -14.36
N SER A 196 0.80 14.57 -15.28
CA SER A 196 0.96 14.20 -16.68
C SER A 196 2.17 13.26 -16.89
N GLU A 197 2.15 12.53 -18.01
CA GLU A 197 3.27 11.71 -18.46
C GLU A 197 4.56 12.52 -18.61
N LYS A 198 4.43 13.80 -19.05
CA LYS A 198 5.57 14.70 -19.17
C LYS A 198 6.17 15.09 -17.83
N GLU A 199 5.34 15.48 -16.86
CA GLU A 199 5.80 15.82 -15.51
C GLU A 199 6.48 14.62 -14.84
N MET A 200 5.94 13.41 -15.05
CA MET A 200 6.56 12.18 -14.55
C MET A 200 7.93 11.93 -15.19
N LEU A 201 8.04 12.08 -16.51
CA LEU A 201 9.31 11.94 -17.24
C LEU A 201 10.34 12.97 -16.77
N ASP A 202 9.93 14.23 -16.70
CA ASP A 202 10.81 15.33 -16.26
C ASP A 202 11.32 15.09 -14.81
N ALA A 203 10.46 14.57 -13.91
CA ALA A 203 10.85 14.20 -12.55
C ALA A 203 11.89 13.06 -12.51
N ILE A 204 11.71 12.05 -13.37
CA ILE A 204 12.65 10.92 -13.48
C ILE A 204 14.01 11.42 -13.98
N LEU A 205 14.03 12.24 -15.01
CA LEU A 205 15.28 12.80 -15.56
C LEU A 205 15.97 13.73 -14.56
N PHE A 206 15.21 14.58 -13.86
CA PHE A 206 15.73 15.45 -12.80
C PHE A 206 16.40 14.63 -11.67
N GLY A 207 15.75 13.57 -11.21
CA GLY A 207 16.33 12.70 -10.18
C GLY A 207 17.56 11.95 -10.65
N HIS A 208 17.62 11.56 -11.93
CA HIS A 208 18.77 10.86 -12.50
C HIS A 208 20.04 11.74 -12.52
N GLU A 209 19.91 13.04 -12.74
CA GLU A 209 21.06 13.96 -12.65
C GLU A 209 21.68 13.98 -11.24
N GLU A 210 20.89 13.87 -10.19
CA GLU A 210 21.40 13.75 -8.82
C GLU A 210 22.01 12.37 -8.55
N ILE A 211 21.40 11.32 -9.10
CA ILE A 211 21.93 9.95 -9.01
C ILE A 211 23.34 9.85 -9.59
N LYS A 212 23.63 10.51 -10.72
CA LYS A 212 24.97 10.54 -11.31
C LYS A 212 26.03 11.07 -10.35
N LYS A 213 25.70 12.10 -9.55
CA LYS A 213 26.60 12.67 -8.53
C LYS A 213 26.84 11.67 -7.39
N ILE A 214 25.77 10.98 -6.95
CA ILE A 214 25.87 9.95 -5.90
C ILE A 214 26.75 8.79 -6.37
N VAL A 215 26.54 8.32 -7.60
CA VAL A 215 27.35 7.26 -8.20
C VAL A 215 28.83 7.65 -8.28
N ALA A 216 29.15 8.85 -8.78
CA ALA A 216 30.49 9.33 -8.83
C ALA A 216 31.16 9.43 -7.44
N PHE A 217 30.40 9.82 -6.43
CA PHE A 217 30.85 9.83 -5.05
C PHE A 217 31.16 8.41 -4.54
N ILE A 218 30.28 7.43 -4.80
CA ILE A 218 30.52 6.04 -4.40
C ILE A 218 31.71 5.43 -5.14
N GLU A 219 31.90 5.74 -6.44
CA GLU A 219 33.08 5.33 -7.21
C GLU A 219 34.36 5.85 -6.56
N SER A 220 34.36 7.09 -6.05
CA SER A 220 35.54 7.65 -5.34
C SER A 220 35.83 6.92 -4.03
N ILE A 221 34.79 6.52 -3.28
CA ILE A 221 34.96 5.72 -2.06
C ILE A 221 35.50 4.33 -2.41
N GLN A 222 34.93 3.69 -3.44
CA GLN A 222 35.40 2.38 -3.91
C GLN A 222 36.86 2.41 -4.34
N ALA A 223 37.30 3.47 -5.01
CA ALA A 223 38.71 3.63 -5.43
C ALA A 223 39.67 3.72 -4.24
N GLU A 224 39.25 4.31 -3.11
CA GLU A 224 40.10 4.48 -1.92
C GLU A 224 40.09 3.26 -0.97
N VAL A 225 38.90 2.64 -0.75
CA VAL A 225 38.74 1.61 0.28
C VAL A 225 38.19 0.29 -0.24
N GLY A 226 37.89 0.20 -1.53
CA GLY A 226 37.33 -1.00 -2.14
C GLY A 226 38.28 -2.19 -2.10
N LYS A 227 37.72 -3.36 -1.85
CA LYS A 227 38.44 -4.64 -1.95
C LYS A 227 38.42 -5.14 -3.39
N PRO A 228 39.49 -5.84 -3.86
CA PRO A 228 39.42 -6.60 -5.11
C PRO A 228 38.22 -7.56 -5.07
N LYS A 229 37.49 -7.68 -6.17
CA LYS A 229 36.36 -8.62 -6.26
C LYS A 229 36.83 -10.05 -6.23
N ALA A 230 36.14 -10.88 -5.44
CA ALA A 230 36.43 -12.31 -5.33
C ALA A 230 36.19 -13.00 -6.67
N GLU A 231 37.09 -13.90 -7.01
CA GLU A 231 36.87 -14.85 -8.08
C GLU A 231 35.91 -15.93 -7.59
N VAL A 232 34.76 -16.05 -8.23
CA VAL A 232 33.72 -17.03 -7.91
C VAL A 232 33.46 -17.91 -9.13
N GLU A 233 33.17 -19.15 -8.86
CA GLU A 233 32.76 -20.08 -9.93
C GLU A 233 31.34 -19.72 -10.37
N LEU A 234 31.22 -19.29 -11.63
CA LEU A 234 29.93 -18.99 -12.25
C LEU A 234 29.43 -20.23 -12.99
N GLU A 235 28.24 -20.70 -12.68
CA GLU A 235 27.63 -21.80 -13.42
C GLU A 235 27.31 -21.37 -14.84
N LYS A 236 27.80 -22.11 -15.82
CA LYS A 236 27.57 -21.92 -17.24
C LYS A 236 27.21 -23.23 -17.88
N ILE A 237 26.36 -23.19 -18.88
CA ILE A 237 26.09 -24.37 -19.71
C ILE A 237 27.38 -24.73 -20.44
N PRO A 238 27.83 -25.99 -20.40
CA PRO A 238 28.96 -26.43 -21.22
C PRO A 238 28.69 -26.21 -22.73
N GLU A 239 29.69 -25.70 -23.47
CA GLU A 239 29.54 -25.29 -24.88
C GLU A 239 29.14 -26.45 -25.78
N ASP A 240 29.64 -27.65 -25.53
CA ASP A 240 29.30 -28.87 -26.25
C ASP A 240 27.84 -29.29 -26.07
N ILE A 241 27.31 -29.18 -24.83
CA ILE A 241 25.88 -29.43 -24.54
C ILE A 241 25.01 -28.38 -25.23
N ASP A 242 25.35 -27.09 -25.07
CA ASP A 242 24.54 -26.00 -25.66
C ASP A 242 24.49 -26.13 -27.21
N ALA A 243 25.64 -26.39 -27.86
CA ALA A 243 25.71 -26.56 -29.30
C ALA A 243 24.91 -27.77 -29.79
N ALA A 244 25.01 -28.92 -29.09
CA ALA A 244 24.27 -30.15 -29.49
C ALA A 244 22.76 -29.99 -29.32
N VAL A 245 22.31 -29.43 -28.17
CA VAL A 245 20.89 -29.20 -27.91
C VAL A 245 20.30 -28.21 -28.89
N ARG A 246 20.98 -27.10 -29.16
CA ARG A 246 20.53 -26.11 -30.16
C ARG A 246 20.44 -26.70 -31.56
N ALA A 247 21.43 -27.46 -31.97
CA ALA A 247 21.39 -28.12 -33.30
C ALA A 247 20.20 -29.06 -33.46
N TYR A 248 19.87 -29.84 -32.42
CA TYR A 248 18.74 -30.77 -32.43
C TYR A 248 17.37 -30.09 -32.32
N ALA A 249 17.25 -29.07 -31.45
CA ALA A 249 15.97 -28.48 -31.08
C ALA A 249 15.58 -27.24 -31.91
N ASN A 250 16.47 -26.69 -32.75
CA ASN A 250 16.26 -25.38 -33.39
C ASN A 250 14.96 -25.32 -34.21
N GLU A 251 14.74 -26.23 -35.16
CA GLU A 251 13.53 -26.25 -36.01
C GLU A 251 12.29 -26.68 -35.22
N LYS A 252 12.46 -27.58 -34.24
CA LYS A 252 11.37 -28.06 -33.39
C LYS A 252 10.83 -26.93 -32.49
N MET A 253 11.71 -26.06 -31.97
CA MET A 253 11.33 -24.90 -31.20
C MET A 253 10.55 -23.89 -32.05
N ASP A 254 10.88 -23.71 -33.33
CA ASP A 254 10.09 -22.85 -34.23
C ASP A 254 8.66 -23.37 -34.36
N ALA A 255 8.47 -24.68 -34.54
CA ALA A 255 7.15 -25.28 -34.61
C ALA A 255 6.35 -25.15 -33.31
N VAL A 256 7.01 -25.23 -32.14
CA VAL A 256 6.38 -24.98 -30.85
C VAL A 256 5.89 -23.52 -30.74
N LEU A 257 6.70 -22.57 -31.20
CA LEU A 257 6.41 -21.12 -31.12
C LEU A 257 5.43 -20.64 -32.20
N GLU A 258 4.98 -21.49 -33.12
CA GLU A 258 3.85 -21.20 -34.00
C GLU A 258 2.48 -21.39 -33.34
N ASN A 259 2.43 -22.03 -32.16
CA ASN A 259 1.21 -22.16 -31.39
C ASN A 259 0.91 -20.86 -30.59
N PHE A 260 -0.02 -20.06 -31.08
CA PHE A 260 -0.47 -18.84 -30.39
C PHE A 260 -1.36 -19.11 -29.19
N ASP A 261 -2.03 -20.27 -29.14
CA ASP A 261 -2.74 -20.70 -27.94
C ASP A 261 -1.75 -21.11 -26.83
N ARG A 262 -1.91 -20.55 -25.64
CA ARG A 262 -1.00 -20.80 -24.52
C ARG A 262 -0.96 -22.27 -24.11
N SER A 263 -2.15 -22.89 -23.95
CA SER A 263 -2.22 -24.27 -23.46
C SER A 263 -1.65 -25.25 -24.45
N ALA A 264 -1.93 -25.06 -25.76
CA ALA A 264 -1.35 -25.87 -26.82
C ALA A 264 0.17 -25.70 -26.91
N ARG A 265 0.68 -24.47 -26.70
CA ARG A 265 2.11 -24.19 -26.68
C ARG A 265 2.81 -24.83 -25.48
N GLU A 266 2.24 -24.73 -24.27
CA GLU A 266 2.79 -25.37 -23.05
C GLU A 266 2.88 -26.90 -23.23
N VAL A 267 1.84 -27.56 -23.77
CA VAL A 267 1.89 -29.00 -24.08
C VAL A 267 2.96 -29.31 -25.10
N ALA A 268 3.15 -28.48 -26.14
CA ALA A 268 4.18 -28.69 -27.15
C ALA A 268 5.60 -28.40 -26.57
N GLU A 269 5.75 -27.47 -25.64
CA GLU A 269 7.01 -27.23 -24.93
C GLU A 269 7.39 -28.45 -24.08
N ASP A 270 6.46 -28.95 -23.24
CA ASP A 270 6.69 -30.15 -22.41
C ASP A 270 7.07 -31.37 -23.26
N ALA A 271 6.38 -31.58 -24.37
CA ALA A 271 6.70 -32.67 -25.30
C ALA A 271 8.09 -32.49 -25.95
N LEU A 272 8.51 -31.28 -26.26
CA LEU A 272 9.84 -30.98 -26.77
C LEU A 272 10.92 -31.23 -25.69
N ASP A 273 10.68 -30.83 -24.47
CA ASP A 273 11.60 -31.06 -23.34
C ASP A 273 11.81 -32.58 -23.15
N GLU A 274 10.74 -33.37 -23.13
CA GLU A 274 10.81 -34.84 -23.03
C GLU A 274 11.56 -35.47 -24.22
N ASP A 275 11.28 -35.03 -25.46
CA ASP A 275 11.95 -35.51 -26.65
C ASP A 275 13.46 -35.24 -26.66
N VAL A 276 13.86 -34.03 -26.27
CA VAL A 276 15.28 -33.64 -26.17
C VAL A 276 16.00 -34.42 -25.06
N LEU A 277 15.37 -34.56 -23.90
CA LEU A 277 15.93 -35.34 -22.80
C LEU A 277 16.09 -36.81 -23.16
N ALA A 278 15.14 -37.39 -23.90
CA ALA A 278 15.21 -38.77 -24.39
C ALA A 278 16.32 -38.91 -25.44
N HIS A 279 16.47 -37.95 -26.37
CA HIS A 279 17.50 -37.97 -27.40
C HIS A 279 18.92 -38.00 -26.81
N PHE A 280 19.17 -37.20 -25.76
CA PHE A 280 20.47 -37.13 -25.09
C PHE A 280 20.57 -38.03 -23.82
N ALA A 281 19.72 -39.07 -23.71
CA ALA A 281 19.69 -39.92 -22.52
C ALA A 281 21.03 -40.57 -22.20
N ASP A 282 21.72 -41.04 -23.26
CA ASP A 282 23.02 -41.74 -23.18
C ASP A 282 24.23 -40.83 -23.41
N ASP A 283 24.00 -39.57 -23.74
CA ASP A 283 25.06 -38.56 -23.96
C ASP A 283 25.39 -37.81 -22.69
N PHE A 284 26.58 -37.20 -22.59
CA PHE A 284 27.01 -36.33 -21.49
C PHE A 284 26.88 -36.94 -20.08
N ASN A 285 27.02 -38.26 -19.94
CA ASN A 285 26.81 -39.01 -18.71
C ASN A 285 27.84 -38.69 -17.61
N ASP A 286 29.00 -38.18 -17.98
CA ASP A 286 30.07 -37.69 -17.10
C ASP A 286 29.88 -36.27 -16.60
N VAL A 287 28.88 -35.53 -17.13
CA VAL A 287 28.60 -34.16 -16.75
C VAL A 287 27.56 -34.13 -15.62
N ALA A 288 27.98 -33.67 -14.44
CA ALA A 288 27.04 -33.40 -13.35
C ALA A 288 26.00 -32.34 -13.79
N LYS A 289 24.73 -32.53 -13.40
CA LYS A 289 23.59 -31.65 -13.75
C LYS A 289 23.26 -31.59 -15.24
N LYS A 290 23.63 -32.61 -16.05
CA LYS A 290 23.36 -32.60 -17.50
C LYS A 290 21.90 -32.26 -17.84
N THR A 291 20.93 -32.85 -17.17
CA THR A 291 19.49 -32.58 -17.35
C THR A 291 19.17 -31.09 -17.20
N LYS A 292 19.71 -30.44 -16.16
CA LYS A 292 19.56 -29.00 -15.96
C LYS A 292 20.14 -28.21 -17.12
N PHE A 293 21.36 -28.52 -17.55
CA PHE A 293 22.02 -27.79 -18.63
C PHE A 293 21.31 -27.96 -19.97
N ILE A 294 20.73 -29.13 -20.25
CA ILE A 294 19.91 -29.38 -21.45
C ILE A 294 18.65 -28.47 -21.39
N LEU A 295 17.93 -28.47 -20.28
CA LEU A 295 16.71 -27.64 -20.14
C LEU A 295 17.04 -26.14 -20.13
N ASP A 296 18.15 -25.72 -19.52
CA ASP A 296 18.62 -24.34 -19.57
C ASP A 296 18.95 -23.91 -21.01
N SER A 297 19.58 -24.78 -21.80
CA SER A 297 19.85 -24.52 -23.21
C SER A 297 18.56 -24.34 -24.04
N LEU A 298 17.55 -25.21 -23.82
CA LEU A 298 16.22 -25.05 -24.44
C LEU A 298 15.54 -23.74 -24.03
N TYR A 299 15.62 -23.37 -22.75
CA TYR A 299 15.10 -22.10 -22.28
C TYR A 299 15.75 -20.89 -22.97
N TYR A 300 17.10 -20.87 -23.09
CA TYR A 300 17.78 -19.78 -23.79
C TYR A 300 17.47 -19.77 -25.28
N LEU A 301 17.36 -20.91 -25.94
CA LEU A 301 16.95 -21.01 -27.32
C LEU A 301 15.55 -20.44 -27.55
N LYS A 302 14.59 -20.84 -26.70
CA LYS A 302 13.23 -20.27 -26.69
C LYS A 302 13.27 -18.75 -26.50
N LYS A 303 14.02 -18.28 -25.52
CA LYS A 303 14.18 -16.86 -25.22
C LYS A 303 14.67 -16.05 -26.42
N GLU A 304 15.72 -16.52 -27.09
CA GLU A 304 16.28 -15.86 -28.26
C GLU A 304 15.27 -15.82 -29.42
N LYS A 305 14.60 -16.93 -29.72
CA LYS A 305 13.62 -17.00 -30.80
C LYS A 305 12.39 -16.11 -30.55
N VAL A 306 11.82 -16.13 -29.35
CA VAL A 306 10.68 -15.25 -28.98
C VAL A 306 11.08 -13.79 -29.10
N ARG A 307 12.24 -13.39 -28.58
CA ARG A 307 12.75 -12.03 -28.66
C ARG A 307 12.99 -11.60 -30.13
N ALA A 308 13.57 -12.46 -30.93
CA ALA A 308 13.81 -12.19 -32.34
C ALA A 308 12.49 -11.97 -33.11
N LYS A 309 11.47 -12.85 -32.94
CA LYS A 309 10.14 -12.67 -33.54
C LYS A 309 9.52 -11.33 -33.15
N ILE A 310 9.56 -10.97 -31.86
CA ILE A 310 8.98 -9.70 -31.38
C ILE A 310 9.70 -8.49 -32.00
N VAL A 311 11.05 -8.48 -32.00
CA VAL A 311 11.84 -7.32 -32.44
C VAL A 311 11.86 -7.18 -33.97
N ASN A 312 11.95 -8.29 -34.71
CA ASN A 312 12.10 -8.27 -36.16
C ASN A 312 10.76 -8.33 -36.90
N ASP A 313 9.82 -9.16 -36.45
CA ASP A 313 8.56 -9.43 -37.14
C ASP A 313 7.39 -8.67 -36.51
N GLY A 314 7.55 -8.13 -35.30
CA GLY A 314 6.48 -7.45 -34.54
C GLY A 314 5.39 -8.42 -34.04
N VAL A 315 5.66 -9.72 -33.99
CA VAL A 315 4.71 -10.77 -33.62
C VAL A 315 4.98 -11.29 -32.22
N ARG A 316 3.98 -11.20 -31.35
CA ARG A 316 4.03 -11.63 -29.95
C ARG A 316 3.71 -13.13 -29.82
N PRO A 317 4.05 -13.78 -28.69
CA PRO A 317 3.82 -15.21 -28.46
C PRO A 317 2.36 -15.66 -28.60
N ASP A 318 1.40 -14.76 -28.45
CA ASP A 318 -0.04 -15.01 -28.64
C ASP A 318 -0.60 -14.45 -29.98
N GLY A 319 0.27 -14.05 -30.90
CA GLY A 319 -0.09 -13.51 -32.21
C GLY A 319 -0.49 -12.06 -32.25
N ARG A 320 -0.58 -11.37 -31.10
CA ARG A 320 -0.92 -9.93 -31.01
C ARG A 320 0.16 -9.04 -31.62
N ALA A 321 -0.27 -7.86 -32.09
CA ALA A 321 0.63 -6.75 -32.42
C ALA A 321 1.23 -6.12 -31.12
N LEU A 322 2.32 -5.35 -31.25
CA LEU A 322 3.06 -4.82 -30.11
C LEU A 322 2.22 -3.94 -29.15
N THR A 323 1.23 -3.21 -29.68
CA THR A 323 0.37 -2.30 -28.93
C THR A 323 -1.01 -2.89 -28.60
N GLU A 324 -1.29 -4.10 -29.04
CA GLU A 324 -2.59 -4.72 -28.86
C GLU A 324 -2.79 -5.22 -27.43
N ILE A 325 -3.97 -4.94 -26.87
CA ILE A 325 -4.38 -5.35 -25.53
C ILE A 325 -5.27 -6.59 -25.64
N ARG A 326 -5.09 -7.53 -24.71
CA ARG A 326 -5.94 -8.73 -24.62
C ARG A 326 -7.41 -8.36 -24.41
N PRO A 327 -8.37 -9.22 -24.84
CA PRO A 327 -9.79 -8.99 -24.61
C PRO A 327 -10.10 -8.69 -23.14
N ILE A 328 -10.94 -7.68 -22.88
CA ILE A 328 -11.34 -7.26 -21.53
C ILE A 328 -12.80 -7.63 -21.31
N TRP A 329 -13.08 -8.19 -20.16
CA TRP A 329 -14.42 -8.47 -19.65
C TRP A 329 -14.52 -8.05 -18.19
N CYS A 330 -15.60 -7.38 -17.82
CA CYS A 330 -15.83 -6.90 -16.46
C CYS A 330 -17.25 -7.26 -16.01
N GLU A 331 -17.42 -7.47 -14.71
CA GLU A 331 -18.72 -7.66 -14.06
C GLU A 331 -18.70 -6.93 -12.70
N VAL A 332 -19.84 -6.33 -12.32
CA VAL A 332 -19.99 -5.65 -11.01
C VAL A 332 -21.20 -6.18 -10.27
N GLY A 333 -21.19 -6.09 -8.93
CA GLY A 333 -22.33 -6.48 -8.09
C GLY A 333 -22.57 -7.98 -7.98
N MET A 334 -21.58 -8.82 -8.32
CA MET A 334 -21.72 -10.28 -8.34
C MET A 334 -21.88 -10.91 -6.95
N LEU A 335 -21.42 -10.28 -5.89
CA LEU A 335 -21.48 -10.81 -4.53
C LEU A 335 -22.60 -10.13 -3.72
N PRO A 336 -23.67 -10.84 -3.34
CA PRO A 336 -24.89 -10.20 -2.84
C PRO A 336 -24.78 -9.62 -1.43
N ARG A 337 -23.74 -9.97 -0.64
CA ARG A 337 -23.62 -9.58 0.77
C ARG A 337 -22.56 -8.52 1.04
N VAL A 338 -21.63 -8.32 0.12
CA VAL A 338 -20.56 -7.32 0.24
C VAL A 338 -21.07 -5.91 -0.09
N HIS A 339 -20.27 -4.88 0.21
CA HIS A 339 -20.70 -3.49 -0.04
C HIS A 339 -20.51 -3.07 -1.49
N GLY A 340 -19.47 -3.58 -2.16
CA GLY A 340 -19.23 -3.50 -3.59
C GLY A 340 -18.37 -4.66 -4.04
N SER A 341 -18.53 -5.12 -5.27
CA SER A 341 -17.73 -6.20 -5.85
C SER A 341 -17.62 -6.08 -7.35
N ALA A 342 -16.47 -6.50 -7.87
CA ALA A 342 -16.22 -6.54 -9.31
C ALA A 342 -15.30 -7.69 -9.67
N VAL A 343 -15.44 -8.19 -10.89
CA VAL A 343 -14.45 -9.02 -11.57
C VAL A 343 -13.92 -8.25 -12.76
N PHE A 344 -12.61 -8.18 -12.85
CA PHE A 344 -11.91 -7.65 -14.02
C PHE A 344 -11.10 -8.78 -14.66
N THR A 345 -11.33 -9.00 -15.93
CA THR A 345 -10.64 -10.01 -16.74
C THR A 345 -9.95 -9.36 -17.93
N ARG A 346 -8.69 -9.73 -18.15
CA ARG A 346 -7.90 -9.31 -19.30
C ARG A 346 -7.19 -10.55 -19.87
N GLY A 347 -7.74 -11.12 -20.94
CA GLY A 347 -7.34 -12.44 -21.44
C GLY A 347 -7.45 -13.48 -20.34
N GLN A 348 -6.33 -14.10 -19.98
CA GLN A 348 -6.25 -15.14 -18.93
C GLN A 348 -5.92 -14.59 -17.54
N THR A 349 -5.83 -13.27 -17.36
CA THR A 349 -5.62 -12.66 -16.06
C THR A 349 -6.96 -12.18 -15.50
N GLN A 350 -7.32 -12.65 -14.30
CA GLN A 350 -8.60 -12.35 -13.67
C GLN A 350 -8.42 -12.00 -12.20
N ALA A 351 -8.98 -10.87 -11.80
CA ALA A 351 -9.01 -10.38 -10.41
C ALA A 351 -10.46 -10.13 -10.00
N MET A 352 -10.87 -10.72 -8.87
CA MET A 352 -12.09 -10.39 -8.18
C MET A 352 -11.76 -9.42 -7.05
N SER A 353 -12.35 -8.24 -7.08
CA SER A 353 -12.14 -7.22 -6.05
C SER A 353 -13.42 -6.95 -5.27
N THR A 354 -13.29 -6.75 -3.96
CA THR A 354 -14.38 -6.38 -3.07
C THR A 354 -14.09 -5.05 -2.40
N CYS A 355 -15.14 -4.30 -2.09
CA CYS A 355 -15.07 -3.09 -1.28
C CYS A 355 -15.89 -3.26 -0.02
N THR A 356 -15.32 -2.91 1.13
CA THR A 356 -15.99 -2.86 2.43
C THR A 356 -15.86 -1.47 3.01
N LEU A 357 -16.97 -0.90 3.45
CA LEU A 357 -17.05 0.40 4.11
C LEU A 357 -17.25 0.19 5.59
N GLY A 358 -16.43 0.83 6.41
CA GLY A 358 -16.51 0.81 7.87
C GLY A 358 -16.62 2.21 8.46
N THR A 359 -16.79 2.30 9.77
CA THR A 359 -16.74 3.57 10.50
C THR A 359 -15.31 4.07 10.64
N ILE A 360 -15.13 5.34 10.97
CA ILE A 360 -13.78 5.94 11.17
C ILE A 360 -12.99 5.26 12.29
N SER A 361 -13.65 4.68 13.29
CA SER A 361 -12.97 3.87 14.32
C SER A 361 -12.30 2.58 13.77
N GLU A 362 -12.61 2.18 12.53
CA GLU A 362 -12.04 0.98 11.89
C GLU A 362 -10.84 1.28 10.97
N VAL A 363 -10.32 2.52 10.98
CA VAL A 363 -9.09 2.89 10.27
C VAL A 363 -7.89 2.13 10.85
N GLN A 364 -6.93 1.84 9.99
CA GLN A 364 -5.71 1.16 10.42
C GLN A 364 -4.76 2.16 11.09
N LYS A 365 -4.47 1.95 12.38
CA LYS A 365 -3.41 2.67 13.05
C LYS A 365 -2.06 2.10 12.64
N LEU A 366 -1.17 2.95 12.16
CA LEU A 366 0.20 2.59 11.79
C LEU A 366 1.18 3.25 12.78
N GLU A 367 1.93 2.40 13.45
CA GLU A 367 3.00 2.78 14.38
C GLU A 367 4.35 2.33 13.80
N GLY A 368 5.34 3.21 13.82
CA GLY A 368 6.65 2.90 13.25
C GLY A 368 7.70 3.95 13.59
N LEU A 369 8.65 4.13 12.66
CA LEU A 369 9.71 5.13 12.77
C LEU A 369 9.25 6.54 12.41
N ASP A 370 8.13 6.66 11.70
CA ASP A 370 7.45 7.92 11.42
C ASP A 370 6.53 8.30 12.59
N GLU A 371 5.87 9.45 12.49
CA GLU A 371 4.75 9.79 13.37
C GLU A 371 3.63 8.77 13.18
N ASP A 372 2.94 8.45 14.28
CA ASP A 372 1.79 7.55 14.22
C ASP A 372 0.70 8.20 13.38
N TYR A 373 0.15 7.47 12.42
CA TYR A 373 -0.94 7.97 11.58
C TYR A 373 -2.03 6.92 11.36
N TYR A 374 -3.21 7.41 11.01
CA TYR A 374 -4.39 6.59 10.77
C TYR A 374 -4.66 6.49 9.27
N LYS A 375 -4.58 5.27 8.77
CA LYS A 375 -4.77 4.97 7.35
C LYS A 375 -6.23 4.61 7.09
N ARG A 376 -6.94 5.49 6.39
CA ARG A 376 -8.36 5.36 6.08
C ARG A 376 -8.65 4.39 4.92
N TYR A 377 -7.78 4.35 3.92
CA TYR A 377 -7.86 3.43 2.80
C TYR A 377 -6.86 2.29 2.93
N MET A 378 -7.34 1.07 2.76
CA MET A 378 -6.53 -0.15 2.82
C MET A 378 -6.80 -0.98 1.57
N HIS A 379 -5.75 -1.44 0.90
CA HIS A 379 -5.86 -2.41 -0.19
C HIS A 379 -5.07 -3.67 0.13
N GLN A 380 -5.72 -4.82 0.07
CA GLN A 380 -5.12 -6.12 0.29
C GLN A 380 -5.19 -6.97 -0.98
N TYR A 381 -4.16 -7.79 -1.19
CA TYR A 381 -3.98 -8.59 -2.39
C TYR A 381 -3.64 -10.03 -2.02
N ASN A 382 -4.37 -10.98 -2.58
CA ASN A 382 -4.20 -12.41 -2.36
C ASN A 382 -3.98 -13.13 -3.70
N MET A 383 -2.90 -13.94 -3.76
CA MET A 383 -2.57 -14.74 -4.96
C MET A 383 -2.36 -16.21 -4.56
N PRO A 384 -3.44 -16.97 -4.40
CA PRO A 384 -3.38 -18.39 -4.04
C PRO A 384 -2.85 -19.25 -5.19
N GLY A 385 -2.30 -20.43 -4.85
CA GLY A 385 -1.68 -21.33 -5.83
C GLY A 385 -2.55 -21.71 -7.02
N TYR A 386 -3.86 -21.84 -6.83
CA TYR A 386 -4.78 -22.16 -7.93
C TYR A 386 -4.80 -21.09 -9.04
N SER A 387 -4.44 -19.84 -8.75
CA SER A 387 -4.38 -18.77 -9.75
C SER A 387 -3.29 -18.99 -10.80
N THR A 388 -2.29 -19.80 -10.48
CA THR A 388 -1.20 -20.23 -11.38
C THR A 388 -1.27 -21.71 -11.73
N GLY A 389 -2.33 -22.44 -11.31
CA GLY A 389 -2.44 -23.88 -11.50
C GLY A 389 -1.61 -24.72 -10.53
N GLU A 390 -1.02 -24.11 -9.49
CA GLU A 390 -0.14 -24.80 -8.55
C GLU A 390 -0.89 -25.34 -7.32
N ALA A 391 -0.63 -26.59 -6.98
CA ALA A 391 -1.15 -27.21 -5.75
C ALA A 391 -0.30 -26.79 -4.55
N LYS A 392 -0.58 -25.61 -4.01
CA LYS A 392 0.10 -25.04 -2.84
C LYS A 392 -0.88 -24.77 -1.69
N PRO A 393 -0.49 -25.06 -0.44
CA PRO A 393 -1.29 -24.66 0.73
C PRO A 393 -1.31 -23.13 0.87
N LEU A 394 -2.40 -22.58 1.43
CA LEU A 394 -2.50 -21.17 1.75
C LEU A 394 -1.47 -20.80 2.81
N LYS A 395 -0.78 -19.69 2.59
CA LYS A 395 0.20 -19.09 3.51
C LYS A 395 -0.16 -17.62 3.73
N SER A 396 0.43 -17.03 4.77
CA SER A 396 0.37 -15.58 4.95
C SER A 396 0.96 -14.88 3.71
N PRO A 397 0.48 -13.67 3.36
CA PRO A 397 1.01 -12.89 2.24
C PRO A 397 2.53 -12.77 2.30
N GLY A 398 3.19 -13.04 1.19
CA GLY A 398 4.62 -12.89 1.03
C GLY A 398 4.99 -11.48 0.56
N ARG A 399 6.30 -11.25 0.34
CA ARG A 399 6.80 -9.94 -0.13
C ARG A 399 6.20 -9.50 -1.46
N ARG A 400 5.84 -10.44 -2.35
CA ARG A 400 5.23 -10.14 -3.65
C ARG A 400 3.80 -9.64 -3.49
N GLU A 401 2.99 -10.33 -2.68
CA GLU A 401 1.61 -9.96 -2.41
C GLU A 401 1.52 -8.59 -1.73
N ILE A 402 2.38 -8.31 -0.75
CA ILE A 402 2.47 -7.01 -0.09
C ILE A 402 2.82 -5.92 -1.11
N GLY A 403 3.80 -6.16 -1.99
CA GLY A 403 4.18 -5.22 -3.04
C GLY A 403 3.08 -4.92 -4.05
N HIS A 404 2.33 -5.95 -4.48
CA HIS A 404 1.20 -5.79 -5.40
C HIS A 404 0.02 -5.05 -4.76
N GLY A 405 -0.28 -5.36 -3.49
CA GLY A 405 -1.29 -4.66 -2.71
C GLY A 405 -0.97 -3.18 -2.56
N ALA A 406 0.26 -2.86 -2.17
CA ALA A 406 0.73 -1.48 -2.00
C ALA A 406 0.72 -0.68 -3.31
N LEU A 407 1.03 -1.31 -4.46
CA LEU A 407 0.92 -0.65 -5.76
C LEU A 407 -0.54 -0.31 -6.10
N ALA A 408 -1.46 -1.25 -5.90
CA ALA A 408 -2.87 -1.00 -6.15
C ALA A 408 -3.45 0.06 -5.21
N GLU A 409 -3.07 0.04 -3.93
CA GLU A 409 -3.47 1.05 -2.94
C GLU A 409 -3.03 2.45 -3.37
N ARG A 410 -1.74 2.62 -3.65
CA ARG A 410 -1.15 3.89 -4.10
C ARG A 410 -1.76 4.40 -5.40
N SER A 411 -2.19 3.48 -6.28
CA SER A 411 -2.84 3.83 -7.55
C SER A 411 -4.21 4.46 -7.36
N LEU A 412 -4.93 4.08 -6.31
CA LEU A 412 -6.33 4.48 -6.08
C LEU A 412 -6.48 5.60 -5.03
N GLU A 413 -5.54 5.73 -4.10
CA GLU A 413 -5.58 6.74 -3.03
C GLU A 413 -5.85 8.17 -3.54
N PRO A 414 -5.23 8.67 -4.65
CA PRO A 414 -5.43 10.02 -5.13
C PRO A 414 -6.85 10.34 -5.60
N VAL A 415 -7.62 9.33 -5.98
CA VAL A 415 -8.99 9.51 -6.49
C VAL A 415 -10.07 9.32 -5.43
N LEU A 416 -9.70 8.93 -4.21
CA LEU A 416 -10.68 8.77 -3.13
C LEU A 416 -11.20 10.13 -2.64
N PRO A 417 -12.46 10.19 -2.18
CA PRO A 417 -13.01 11.38 -1.54
C PRO A 417 -12.30 11.69 -0.22
N SER A 418 -12.35 12.95 0.22
CA SER A 418 -11.85 13.35 1.54
C SER A 418 -12.68 12.72 2.67
N GLU A 419 -12.21 12.81 3.90
CA GLU A 419 -12.94 12.33 5.06
C GLU A 419 -14.21 13.14 5.32
N GLU A 420 -14.15 14.45 5.07
CA GLU A 420 -15.32 15.33 5.20
C GLU A 420 -16.42 15.00 4.18
N GLU A 421 -16.03 14.64 2.95
CA GLU A 421 -16.97 14.27 1.88
C GLU A 421 -17.55 12.87 2.07
N PHE A 422 -16.74 11.93 2.57
CA PHE A 422 -17.11 10.52 2.70
C PHE A 422 -16.47 9.90 3.94
N PRO A 423 -17.08 10.03 5.14
CA PRO A 423 -16.49 9.68 6.43
C PRO A 423 -16.49 8.16 6.71
N TYR A 424 -15.86 7.40 5.81
CA TYR A 424 -15.75 5.95 5.93
C TYR A 424 -14.29 5.50 5.94
N ALA A 425 -13.98 4.50 6.74
CA ALA A 425 -12.85 3.63 6.49
C ALA A 425 -13.17 2.76 5.28
N ILE A 426 -12.28 2.70 4.30
CA ILE A 426 -12.49 1.99 3.03
C ILE A 426 -11.46 0.86 2.94
N ARG A 427 -11.93 -0.38 2.78
CA ARG A 427 -11.07 -1.54 2.56
C ARG A 427 -11.42 -2.24 1.27
N THR A 428 -10.47 -2.33 0.35
CA THR A 428 -10.56 -3.16 -0.84
C THR A 428 -9.71 -4.41 -0.70
N VAL A 429 -10.17 -5.52 -1.26
CA VAL A 429 -9.43 -6.78 -1.30
C VAL A 429 -9.51 -7.33 -2.71
N SER A 430 -8.36 -7.64 -3.30
CA SER A 430 -8.28 -8.31 -4.60
C SER A 430 -7.86 -9.76 -4.45
N GLU A 431 -8.74 -10.67 -4.85
CA GLU A 431 -8.49 -12.11 -4.97
C GLU A 431 -8.13 -12.43 -6.42
N ILE A 432 -6.93 -12.94 -6.64
CA ILE A 432 -6.49 -13.32 -7.98
C ILE A 432 -7.03 -14.70 -8.31
N LEU A 433 -7.92 -14.75 -9.30
CA LEU A 433 -8.57 -15.99 -9.74
C LEU A 433 -7.75 -16.72 -10.80
N SER A 434 -7.08 -15.97 -11.67
CA SER A 434 -6.21 -16.51 -12.72
C SER A 434 -5.09 -15.51 -13.05
N SER A 435 -3.89 -16.00 -13.38
CA SER A 435 -2.70 -15.18 -13.60
C SER A 435 -1.99 -15.54 -14.91
N ASN A 436 -1.91 -14.58 -15.82
CA ASN A 436 -1.01 -14.59 -16.96
C ASN A 436 -0.49 -13.18 -17.26
N GLY A 437 0.30 -12.65 -16.35
CA GLY A 437 0.91 -11.30 -16.44
C GLY A 437 0.04 -10.19 -15.87
N SER A 438 0.68 -9.32 -15.12
CA SER A 438 0.18 -8.11 -14.48
C SER A 438 -1.14 -8.23 -13.71
N THR A 439 -1.16 -9.11 -12.73
CA THR A 439 -2.28 -9.24 -11.79
C THR A 439 -2.46 -8.01 -10.89
N SER A 440 -1.38 -7.27 -10.58
CA SER A 440 -1.46 -6.02 -9.81
C SER A 440 -2.27 -4.95 -10.56
N GLN A 441 -2.11 -4.82 -11.89
CA GLN A 441 -2.88 -3.86 -12.67
C GLN A 441 -4.32 -4.33 -12.88
N ALA A 442 -4.57 -5.64 -12.93
CA ALA A 442 -5.93 -6.18 -12.87
C ALA A 442 -6.61 -5.86 -11.53
N SER A 443 -5.86 -5.87 -10.42
CA SER A 443 -6.36 -5.47 -9.10
C SER A 443 -6.72 -3.98 -9.04
N VAL A 444 -5.94 -3.10 -9.67
CA VAL A 444 -6.27 -1.66 -9.80
C VAL A 444 -7.61 -1.49 -10.51
N CYS A 445 -7.77 -2.12 -11.67
CA CYS A 445 -9.01 -2.05 -12.46
C CYS A 445 -10.21 -2.65 -11.69
N GLY A 446 -10.05 -3.84 -11.11
CA GLY A 446 -11.10 -4.50 -10.34
C GLY A 446 -11.52 -3.70 -9.10
N SER A 447 -10.55 -3.11 -8.38
CA SER A 447 -10.83 -2.30 -7.19
C SER A 447 -11.47 -0.96 -7.55
N THR A 448 -11.12 -0.33 -8.69
CA THR A 448 -11.84 0.83 -9.22
C THR A 448 -13.32 0.51 -9.39
N LEU A 449 -13.63 -0.60 -10.09
CA LEU A 449 -15.00 -1.03 -10.33
C LEU A 449 -15.72 -1.38 -9.01
N ALA A 450 -15.06 -2.03 -8.07
CA ALA A 450 -15.64 -2.38 -6.77
C ALA A 450 -15.93 -1.15 -5.90
N LEU A 451 -15.09 -0.11 -5.95
CA LEU A 451 -15.33 1.18 -5.29
C LEU A 451 -16.57 1.87 -5.90
N MET A 452 -16.67 1.89 -7.22
CA MET A 452 -17.83 2.46 -7.92
C MET A 452 -19.10 1.68 -7.64
N ASP A 453 -19.04 0.35 -7.60
CA ASP A 453 -20.17 -0.52 -7.24
C ASP A 453 -20.62 -0.33 -5.77
N ALA A 454 -19.68 -0.02 -4.87
CA ALA A 454 -19.98 0.30 -3.47
C ALA A 454 -20.64 1.68 -3.28
N GLY A 455 -20.64 2.54 -4.29
CA GLY A 455 -21.12 3.92 -4.21
C GLY A 455 -20.10 4.89 -3.59
N VAL A 456 -18.81 4.54 -3.59
CA VAL A 456 -17.75 5.47 -3.16
C VAL A 456 -17.60 6.56 -4.24
N PRO A 457 -17.78 7.84 -3.90
CA PRO A 457 -17.72 8.94 -4.88
C PRO A 457 -16.26 9.28 -5.25
N ILE A 458 -15.61 8.33 -5.96
CA ILE A 458 -14.24 8.55 -6.44
C ILE A 458 -14.21 9.71 -7.44
N LYS A 459 -13.13 10.51 -7.41
CA LYS A 459 -12.96 11.70 -8.28
C LYS A 459 -12.90 11.33 -9.76
N ALA A 460 -12.28 10.20 -10.07
CA ALA A 460 -12.17 9.66 -11.43
C ALA A 460 -11.87 8.15 -11.38
N PRO A 461 -12.29 7.36 -12.37
CA PRO A 461 -11.89 5.97 -12.48
C PRO A 461 -10.40 5.85 -12.85
N VAL A 462 -9.77 4.80 -12.33
CA VAL A 462 -8.36 4.47 -12.55
C VAL A 462 -8.26 3.12 -13.26
N ALA A 463 -7.45 3.06 -14.29
CA ALA A 463 -7.03 1.80 -14.89
C ALA A 463 -5.50 1.66 -14.87
N GLY A 464 -5.03 0.44 -14.94
CA GLY A 464 -3.62 0.12 -14.97
C GLY A 464 -3.25 -0.80 -16.12
N VAL A 465 -2.08 -0.58 -16.69
CA VAL A 465 -1.49 -1.36 -17.77
C VAL A 465 -0.05 -1.73 -17.46
N ALA A 466 0.40 -2.91 -17.87
CA ALA A 466 1.80 -3.31 -17.81
C ALA A 466 2.42 -3.28 -19.18
N MET A 467 3.51 -2.54 -19.28
CA MET A 467 4.33 -2.41 -20.48
C MET A 467 5.55 -3.31 -20.38
N GLY A 468 6.04 -3.79 -21.50
CA GLY A 468 7.28 -4.53 -21.59
C GLY A 468 8.26 -3.89 -22.57
N LEU A 469 9.50 -4.34 -22.49
CA LEU A 469 10.56 -3.94 -23.39
C LEU A 469 11.36 -5.17 -23.83
N ILE A 470 11.65 -5.22 -25.11
CA ILE A 470 12.68 -6.11 -25.65
C ILE A 470 13.67 -5.26 -26.44
N LYS A 471 14.93 -5.30 -26.02
CA LYS A 471 16.05 -4.61 -26.68
C LYS A 471 17.01 -5.63 -27.22
N ASP A 472 17.18 -5.65 -28.53
CA ASP A 472 18.25 -6.42 -29.15
C ASP A 472 19.56 -5.62 -29.01
N THR A 473 20.52 -6.21 -28.31
CA THR A 473 21.80 -5.55 -28.01
C THR A 473 22.73 -5.50 -29.21
N GLU A 474 22.56 -6.38 -30.20
CA GLU A 474 23.40 -6.45 -31.40
C GLU A 474 22.94 -5.42 -32.44
N SER A 475 21.66 -5.42 -32.77
CA SER A 475 21.08 -4.49 -33.77
C SER A 475 20.69 -3.13 -33.20
N GLY A 476 20.58 -3.01 -31.86
CA GLY A 476 20.07 -1.82 -31.18
C GLY A 476 18.56 -1.61 -31.36
N LYS A 477 17.83 -2.53 -32.02
CA LYS A 477 16.37 -2.44 -32.18
C LYS A 477 15.67 -2.59 -30.85
N VAL A 478 14.56 -1.86 -30.70
CA VAL A 478 13.73 -1.85 -29.48
C VAL A 478 12.26 -2.06 -29.81
N ALA A 479 11.63 -3.00 -29.12
CA ALA A 479 10.18 -3.20 -29.12
C ALA A 479 9.61 -2.86 -27.75
N VAL A 480 8.64 -1.94 -27.70
CA VAL A 480 7.86 -1.64 -26.50
C VAL A 480 6.50 -2.33 -26.64
N LEU A 481 6.13 -3.14 -25.64
CA LEU A 481 4.93 -3.97 -25.62
C LEU A 481 3.88 -3.38 -24.68
N THR A 482 2.63 -3.30 -25.15
CA THR A 482 1.49 -2.92 -24.30
C THR A 482 0.78 -4.18 -23.80
N ASP A 483 0.40 -4.22 -22.54
CA ASP A 483 -0.27 -5.35 -21.89
C ASP A 483 0.50 -6.67 -22.02
N ILE A 484 1.63 -6.77 -21.31
CA ILE A 484 2.46 -7.97 -21.32
C ILE A 484 1.81 -9.15 -20.60
N GLN A 485 2.02 -10.33 -21.14
CA GLN A 485 1.71 -11.61 -20.50
C GLN A 485 2.93 -12.19 -19.75
N GLY A 486 2.71 -13.29 -19.00
CA GLY A 486 3.76 -13.89 -18.16
C GLY A 486 5.03 -14.26 -18.92
N LEU A 487 4.92 -14.85 -20.11
CA LEU A 487 6.09 -15.21 -20.92
C LEU A 487 6.90 -13.97 -21.34
N GLU A 488 6.24 -12.88 -21.69
CA GLU A 488 6.89 -11.62 -22.09
C GLU A 488 7.53 -10.90 -20.89
N ASP A 489 6.95 -11.03 -19.68
CA ASP A 489 7.61 -10.58 -18.45
C ASP A 489 8.88 -11.40 -18.19
N PHE A 490 8.81 -12.73 -18.28
CA PHE A 490 9.99 -13.60 -18.02
C PHE A 490 11.12 -13.37 -19.02
N LEU A 491 10.81 -13.28 -20.30
CA LEU A 491 11.81 -13.19 -21.37
C LEU A 491 12.22 -11.76 -21.72
N GLY A 492 11.45 -10.76 -21.27
CA GLY A 492 11.67 -9.35 -21.55
C GLY A 492 12.72 -8.69 -20.68
N ASP A 493 13.02 -7.43 -21.00
CA ASP A 493 14.06 -6.61 -20.40
C ASP A 493 13.50 -5.58 -19.40
N MET A 494 12.19 -5.31 -19.42
CA MET A 494 11.51 -4.37 -18.55
C MET A 494 10.08 -4.87 -18.25
N ASP A 495 9.65 -4.68 -17.01
CA ASP A 495 8.27 -4.70 -16.55
C ASP A 495 7.92 -3.30 -16.02
N PHE A 496 7.07 -2.57 -16.76
CA PHE A 496 6.74 -1.19 -16.45
C PHE A 496 5.22 -1.04 -16.30
N LYS A 497 4.78 -0.85 -15.08
CA LYS A 497 3.36 -0.72 -14.69
C LYS A 497 3.00 0.75 -14.55
N VAL A 498 1.94 1.16 -15.22
CA VAL A 498 1.41 2.53 -15.18
C VAL A 498 -0.07 2.48 -14.86
N ALA A 499 -0.47 3.15 -13.78
CA ALA A 499 -1.85 3.35 -13.40
C ALA A 499 -2.20 4.84 -13.44
N GLY A 500 -3.46 5.15 -13.76
CA GLY A 500 -3.93 6.53 -13.78
C GLY A 500 -5.35 6.68 -14.30
N THR A 501 -5.80 7.92 -14.30
CA THR A 501 -7.09 8.37 -14.81
C THR A 501 -7.00 8.73 -16.30
N THR A 502 -8.04 9.33 -16.86
CA THR A 502 -7.99 9.94 -18.20
C THR A 502 -7.06 11.15 -18.26
N GLU A 503 -6.83 11.83 -17.15
CA GLU A 503 -6.08 13.10 -17.09
C GLU A 503 -4.58 12.89 -16.79
N GLY A 504 -4.23 11.87 -15.98
CA GLY A 504 -2.84 11.67 -15.61
C GLY A 504 -2.57 10.40 -14.80
N ILE A 505 -1.32 10.27 -14.43
CA ILE A 505 -0.75 9.13 -13.70
C ILE A 505 -1.04 9.26 -12.22
N THR A 506 -1.46 8.15 -11.60
CA THR A 506 -1.59 8.01 -10.14
C THR A 506 -0.49 7.15 -9.53
N ALA A 507 0.03 6.17 -10.26
CA ALA A 507 1.17 5.37 -9.79
C ALA A 507 1.95 4.77 -10.96
N ILE A 508 3.26 4.60 -10.75
CA ILE A 508 4.12 3.82 -11.63
C ILE A 508 5.02 2.88 -10.84
N GLN A 509 5.37 1.76 -11.47
CA GLN A 509 6.42 0.86 -10.98
C GLN A 509 7.16 0.27 -12.17
N MET A 510 8.49 0.41 -12.19
CA MET A 510 9.34 -0.11 -13.25
C MET A 510 10.45 -0.97 -12.67
N ASP A 511 10.58 -2.16 -13.23
CA ASP A 511 11.66 -3.10 -12.99
C ASP A 511 12.42 -3.35 -14.29
N ILE A 512 13.73 -3.14 -14.27
CA ILE A 512 14.60 -3.32 -15.42
C ILE A 512 15.53 -4.51 -15.16
N LYS A 513 15.71 -5.36 -16.19
CA LYS A 513 16.53 -6.57 -16.14
C LYS A 513 17.82 -6.45 -16.96
N ILE A 514 18.03 -5.30 -17.58
CA ILE A 514 19.23 -4.92 -18.36
C ILE A 514 19.92 -3.73 -17.71
N LYS A 515 21.02 -3.24 -18.28
CA LYS A 515 21.81 -2.12 -17.72
C LYS A 515 21.12 -0.75 -17.76
N GLY A 516 19.81 -0.72 -18.07
CA GLY A 516 18.95 0.46 -18.04
C GLY A 516 18.42 0.87 -19.42
N ILE A 517 17.59 1.91 -19.40
CA ILE A 517 16.91 2.48 -20.57
C ILE A 517 17.20 3.98 -20.68
N ASP A 518 17.12 4.50 -21.90
CA ASP A 518 17.28 5.92 -22.20
C ASP A 518 15.93 6.68 -22.20
N GLU A 519 16.02 8.01 -22.30
CA GLU A 519 14.88 8.93 -22.32
C GLU A 519 13.89 8.61 -23.46
N ALA A 520 14.40 8.27 -24.65
CA ALA A 520 13.54 8.02 -25.81
C ALA A 520 12.66 6.77 -25.64
N ILE A 521 13.24 5.72 -25.06
CA ILE A 521 12.51 4.49 -24.72
C ILE A 521 11.45 4.77 -23.64
N LEU A 522 11.82 5.52 -22.61
CA LEU A 522 10.91 5.85 -21.50
C LEU A 522 9.76 6.71 -21.98
N THR A 523 10.02 7.73 -22.81
CA THR A 523 9.00 8.58 -23.43
C THR A 523 7.99 7.75 -24.22
N ARG A 524 8.49 6.84 -25.08
CA ARG A 524 7.65 5.95 -25.88
C ARG A 524 6.82 5.00 -24.99
N ALA A 525 7.42 4.45 -23.94
CA ALA A 525 6.74 3.54 -23.03
C ALA A 525 5.59 4.25 -22.26
N LEU A 526 5.81 5.48 -21.81
CA LEU A 526 4.80 6.29 -21.12
C LEU A 526 3.63 6.63 -22.07
N GLU A 527 3.91 7.06 -23.31
CA GLU A 527 2.85 7.39 -24.27
C GLU A 527 2.03 6.14 -24.66
N GLN A 528 2.67 4.99 -24.93
CA GLN A 528 1.95 3.75 -25.19
C GLN A 528 1.13 3.30 -23.95
N ALA A 529 1.67 3.47 -22.73
CA ALA A 529 0.95 3.18 -21.51
C ALA A 529 -0.30 4.06 -21.36
N ARG A 530 -0.21 5.34 -21.73
CA ARG A 530 -1.36 6.26 -21.75
C ARG A 530 -2.45 5.75 -22.69
N GLN A 531 -2.11 5.39 -23.90
CA GLN A 531 -3.06 4.84 -24.88
C GLN A 531 -3.69 3.54 -24.37
N GLY A 532 -2.89 2.64 -23.83
CA GLY A 532 -3.37 1.39 -23.23
C GLY A 532 -4.32 1.61 -22.05
N ARG A 533 -3.98 2.54 -21.16
CA ARG A 533 -4.81 2.92 -20.01
C ARG A 533 -6.16 3.48 -20.44
N LEU A 534 -6.19 4.37 -21.43
CA LEU A 534 -7.42 4.95 -21.97
C LEU A 534 -8.33 3.90 -22.61
N HIS A 535 -7.75 2.94 -23.33
CA HIS A 535 -8.49 1.81 -23.88
C HIS A 535 -9.12 0.95 -22.77
N ILE A 536 -8.35 0.59 -21.73
CA ILE A 536 -8.85 -0.20 -20.62
C ILE A 536 -9.98 0.55 -19.89
N LEU A 537 -9.79 1.84 -19.61
CA LEU A 537 -10.84 2.68 -19.01
C LEU A 537 -12.13 2.67 -19.83
N SER A 538 -12.04 2.80 -21.16
CA SER A 538 -13.23 2.75 -22.01
C SER A 538 -14.02 1.45 -21.86
N LYS A 539 -13.33 0.31 -21.71
CA LYS A 539 -13.96 -0.99 -21.50
C LYS A 539 -14.56 -1.16 -20.11
N MET A 540 -13.93 -0.60 -19.09
CA MET A 540 -14.48 -0.59 -17.73
C MET A 540 -15.77 0.25 -17.65
N MET A 541 -15.79 1.39 -18.32
CA MET A 541 -16.94 2.31 -18.34
C MET A 541 -18.15 1.79 -19.14
N GLU A 542 -17.99 0.77 -19.97
CA GLU A 542 -19.12 0.06 -20.61
C GLU A 542 -19.97 -0.71 -19.56
N VAL A 543 -19.42 -1.05 -18.39
CA VAL A 543 -20.08 -1.83 -17.35
C VAL A 543 -20.64 -0.96 -16.22
N ILE A 544 -19.87 0.03 -15.80
CA ILE A 544 -20.28 1.04 -14.81
C ILE A 544 -19.54 2.35 -15.12
N ASP A 545 -20.29 3.39 -15.49
CA ASP A 545 -19.75 4.67 -15.96
C ASP A 545 -19.66 5.74 -14.86
N ALA A 546 -20.35 5.52 -13.74
CA ALA A 546 -20.31 6.37 -12.55
C ALA A 546 -20.48 5.54 -11.28
N PRO A 547 -19.97 6.03 -10.13
CA PRO A 547 -20.30 5.42 -8.83
C PRO A 547 -21.79 5.32 -8.62
N ARG A 548 -22.26 4.24 -8.00
CA ARG A 548 -23.69 4.09 -7.66
C ARG A 548 -24.13 5.24 -6.77
N ALA A 549 -25.34 5.74 -7.01
CA ALA A 549 -25.91 6.86 -6.25
C ALA A 549 -26.17 6.51 -4.78
N ASP A 550 -26.50 5.25 -4.50
CA ASP A 550 -26.77 4.75 -3.15
C ASP A 550 -25.73 3.70 -2.75
N LEU A 551 -25.38 3.69 -1.46
CA LEU A 551 -24.57 2.63 -0.88
C LEU A 551 -25.36 1.30 -0.86
N SER A 552 -24.62 0.18 -0.84
CA SER A 552 -25.20 -1.13 -0.58
C SER A 552 -26.08 -1.10 0.68
N LYS A 553 -27.21 -1.80 0.64
CA LYS A 553 -28.08 -1.96 1.82
C LYS A 553 -27.38 -2.58 3.04
N TRP A 554 -26.22 -3.19 2.82
CA TRP A 554 -25.40 -3.81 3.85
C TRP A 554 -24.31 -2.89 4.39
N ALA A 555 -23.99 -1.81 3.68
CA ALA A 555 -23.04 -0.81 4.15
C ALA A 555 -23.65 0.01 5.29
N PRO A 556 -22.88 0.35 6.33
CA PRO A 556 -23.37 1.22 7.38
C PRO A 556 -23.68 2.60 6.79
N LYS A 557 -24.85 3.15 7.11
CA LYS A 557 -25.17 4.55 6.83
C LYS A 557 -24.58 5.39 7.94
N ILE A 558 -23.84 6.43 7.59
CA ILE A 558 -23.24 7.36 8.55
C ILE A 558 -23.98 8.69 8.43
N VAL A 559 -24.41 9.23 9.57
CA VAL A 559 -24.94 10.60 9.70
C VAL A 559 -24.00 11.36 10.62
N SER A 560 -23.51 12.48 10.17
CA SER A 560 -22.68 13.38 10.97
C SER A 560 -23.42 14.68 11.27
N PHE A 561 -23.14 15.27 12.42
CA PHE A 561 -23.61 16.60 12.82
C PHE A 561 -22.65 17.20 13.85
N ALA A 562 -22.56 18.53 13.85
CA ALA A 562 -21.69 19.24 14.77
C ALA A 562 -22.40 19.47 16.12
N VAL A 563 -21.65 19.36 17.20
CA VAL A 563 -22.04 19.67 18.57
C VAL A 563 -20.98 20.61 19.15
N ASP A 564 -21.38 21.46 20.08
CA ASP A 564 -20.43 22.31 20.81
C ASP A 564 -19.37 21.43 21.51
N PRO A 565 -18.07 21.63 21.25
CA PRO A 565 -17.01 20.83 21.86
C PRO A 565 -17.06 20.81 23.40
N ASP A 566 -17.51 21.91 24.03
CA ASP A 566 -17.65 21.99 25.49
C ASP A 566 -18.70 21.00 26.04
N LYS A 567 -19.63 20.52 25.23
CA LYS A 567 -20.69 19.55 25.58
C LYS A 567 -20.36 18.09 25.29
N LEU A 568 -19.21 17.81 24.69
CA LEU A 568 -18.79 16.44 24.41
C LEU A 568 -18.69 15.59 25.67
N GLY A 569 -18.28 16.21 26.78
CA GLY A 569 -18.25 15.56 28.10
C GLY A 569 -19.60 15.01 28.55
N ASP A 570 -20.70 15.67 28.21
CA ASP A 570 -22.07 15.25 28.56
C ASP A 570 -22.52 14.05 27.74
N ILE A 571 -22.16 14.03 26.45
CA ILE A 571 -22.46 12.90 25.55
C ILE A 571 -21.66 11.67 25.96
N ILE A 572 -20.36 11.82 26.24
CA ILE A 572 -19.49 10.72 26.64
C ILE A 572 -19.87 10.22 28.04
N GLY A 573 -20.11 11.15 28.97
CA GLY A 573 -20.40 10.85 30.36
C GLY A 573 -19.18 10.31 31.14
N LYS A 574 -19.29 10.22 32.44
CA LYS A 574 -18.20 9.76 33.33
C LYS A 574 -17.75 8.32 32.95
N GLY A 575 -16.54 8.20 32.43
CA GLY A 575 -15.97 6.91 31.99
C GLY A 575 -16.74 6.26 30.83
N GLY A 576 -17.35 7.06 29.95
CA GLY A 576 -18.06 6.57 28.77
C GLY A 576 -19.49 6.04 29.05
N LYS A 577 -20.03 6.20 30.26
CA LYS A 577 -21.31 5.59 30.65
C LYS A 577 -22.49 6.07 29.82
N THR A 578 -22.55 7.36 29.47
CA THR A 578 -23.70 7.90 28.72
C THR A 578 -23.68 7.40 27.28
N ILE A 579 -22.55 7.50 26.61
CA ILE A 579 -22.42 7.06 25.22
C ILE A 579 -22.64 5.55 25.08
N ASN A 580 -22.10 4.73 25.98
CA ASN A 580 -22.30 3.29 25.98
C ASN A 580 -23.79 2.92 26.16
N LYS A 581 -24.52 3.64 27.03
CA LYS A 581 -25.94 3.45 27.20
C LYS A 581 -26.72 3.76 25.93
N ILE A 582 -26.37 4.84 25.21
CA ILE A 582 -27.01 5.19 23.94
C ILE A 582 -26.76 4.08 22.91
N ILE A 583 -25.53 3.58 22.82
CA ILE A 583 -25.16 2.47 21.94
C ILE A 583 -25.95 1.19 22.26
N GLU A 584 -26.06 0.82 23.54
CA GLU A 584 -26.82 -0.35 23.99
C GLU A 584 -28.32 -0.22 23.68
N GLU A 585 -28.91 0.96 23.87
CA GLU A 585 -30.34 1.19 23.66
C GLU A 585 -30.74 1.30 22.19
N THR A 586 -29.83 1.66 21.31
CA THR A 586 -30.13 1.94 19.89
C THR A 586 -29.48 0.96 18.94
N GLY A 587 -28.42 0.26 19.37
CA GLY A 587 -27.67 -0.67 18.50
C GLY A 587 -26.81 0.02 17.42
N VAL A 588 -26.58 1.33 17.53
CA VAL A 588 -25.71 2.10 16.59
C VAL A 588 -24.26 2.09 17.05
N LYS A 589 -23.34 2.43 16.14
CA LYS A 589 -21.97 2.86 16.49
C LYS A 589 -21.95 4.38 16.55
N ILE A 590 -21.23 4.94 17.51
CA ILE A 590 -21.06 6.40 17.68
C ILE A 590 -19.58 6.69 17.80
N ASP A 591 -19.06 7.55 16.92
CA ASP A 591 -17.72 8.09 16.95
C ASP A 591 -17.79 9.62 17.14
N ILE A 592 -16.88 10.19 17.89
CA ILE A 592 -16.86 11.63 18.21
C ILE A 592 -15.46 12.14 17.96
N SER A 593 -15.34 13.18 17.12
CA SER A 593 -14.09 13.90 16.88
C SER A 593 -13.90 15.02 17.90
N GLU A 594 -12.65 15.42 18.11
CA GLU A 594 -12.28 16.48 19.09
C GLU A 594 -12.85 17.85 18.71
N ASP A 595 -13.13 18.08 17.43
CA ASP A 595 -13.74 19.32 16.90
C ASP A 595 -15.25 19.44 17.17
N GLY A 596 -15.86 18.42 17.78
CA GLY A 596 -17.29 18.37 18.09
C GLY A 596 -18.15 17.67 17.05
N THR A 597 -17.57 17.08 16.02
CA THR A 597 -18.34 16.30 15.03
C THR A 597 -18.69 14.93 15.59
N VAL A 598 -20.00 14.62 15.61
CA VAL A 598 -20.55 13.32 16.04
C VAL A 598 -20.96 12.52 14.82
N PHE A 599 -20.45 11.29 14.69
CA PHE A 599 -20.80 10.33 13.65
C PHE A 599 -21.65 9.22 14.26
N ILE A 600 -22.82 8.96 13.68
CA ILE A 600 -23.70 7.84 14.06
C ILE A 600 -23.83 6.89 12.88
N ALA A 601 -23.44 5.65 13.07
CA ALA A 601 -23.43 4.63 12.02
C ALA A 601 -24.34 3.43 12.35
N SER A 602 -25.20 3.06 11.41
CA SER A 602 -26.02 1.85 11.48
C SER A 602 -26.61 1.51 10.10
N ASN A 603 -27.03 0.26 9.91
CA ASN A 603 -27.82 -0.15 8.75
C ASN A 603 -29.32 0.22 8.94
N ASP A 604 -29.73 0.58 10.16
CA ASP A 604 -31.11 0.96 10.50
C ASP A 604 -31.21 2.48 10.66
N SER A 605 -31.88 3.13 9.71
CA SER A 605 -32.12 4.58 9.73
C SER A 605 -33.00 5.03 10.91
N ALA A 606 -33.86 4.17 11.45
CA ALA A 606 -34.67 4.50 12.60
C ALA A 606 -33.83 4.51 13.89
N ALA A 607 -32.86 3.59 14.00
CA ALA A 607 -31.89 3.58 15.10
C ALA A 607 -31.01 4.82 15.09
N ILE A 608 -30.51 5.24 13.91
CA ILE A 608 -29.73 6.48 13.75
C ILE A 608 -30.54 7.70 14.23
N LYS A 609 -31.80 7.82 13.78
CA LYS A 609 -32.66 8.94 14.15
C LYS A 609 -32.92 8.96 15.66
N LYS A 610 -33.13 7.80 16.28
CA LYS A 610 -33.32 7.67 17.73
C LYS A 610 -32.08 8.12 18.49
N ALA A 611 -30.90 7.62 18.11
CA ALA A 611 -29.63 7.98 18.75
C ALA A 611 -29.34 9.49 18.61
N ARG A 612 -29.53 10.05 17.42
CA ARG A 612 -29.38 11.48 17.15
C ARG A 612 -30.30 12.31 18.07
N THR A 613 -31.58 11.95 18.17
CA THR A 613 -32.53 12.65 19.03
C THR A 613 -32.08 12.62 20.50
N ILE A 614 -31.57 11.48 20.98
CA ILE A 614 -31.07 11.36 22.35
C ILE A 614 -29.87 12.31 22.56
N ILE A 615 -28.92 12.35 21.63
CA ILE A 615 -27.74 13.21 21.73
C ILE A 615 -28.14 14.67 21.65
N GLU A 616 -29.00 15.06 20.72
CA GLU A 616 -29.51 16.44 20.60
C GLU A 616 -30.19 16.90 21.89
N ASN A 617 -30.94 16.02 22.55
CA ASN A 617 -31.56 16.33 23.84
C ASN A 617 -30.56 16.50 25.00
N ILE A 618 -29.45 15.75 24.97
CA ILE A 618 -28.37 15.88 25.98
C ILE A 618 -27.67 17.25 25.87
N VAL A 619 -27.35 17.66 24.64
CA VAL A 619 -26.58 18.88 24.36
C VAL A 619 -27.44 20.14 24.32
N ARG A 620 -28.77 20.00 24.20
CA ARG A 620 -29.70 21.13 24.17
C ARG A 620 -29.60 21.92 25.49
N ASP A 621 -29.50 23.21 25.37
CA ASP A 621 -29.59 24.10 26.55
C ASP A 621 -31.01 24.09 27.10
N VAL A 622 -31.09 24.07 28.41
CA VAL A 622 -32.37 24.17 29.14
C VAL A 622 -32.81 25.64 29.14
N GLU A 623 -34.01 25.92 28.66
CA GLU A 623 -34.57 27.25 28.62
C GLU A 623 -35.73 27.42 29.61
N ILE A 624 -35.88 28.65 30.09
CA ILE A 624 -37.03 28.99 30.99
C ILE A 624 -38.32 28.83 30.14
N GLY A 625 -39.21 28.02 30.67
CA GLY A 625 -40.47 27.71 30.01
C GLY A 625 -40.56 26.30 29.42
N ASP A 626 -39.42 25.63 29.25
CA ASP A 626 -39.37 24.24 28.75
C ASP A 626 -40.11 23.27 29.67
N ILE A 627 -40.67 22.25 29.07
CA ILE A 627 -41.42 21.19 29.78
C ILE A 627 -40.74 19.85 29.51
N TYR A 628 -40.40 19.15 30.59
CA TYR A 628 -39.75 17.84 30.55
C TYR A 628 -40.52 16.80 31.35
N GLU A 629 -40.45 15.56 30.88
CA GLU A 629 -40.77 14.40 31.70
C GLU A 629 -39.52 14.02 32.51
N GLY A 630 -39.65 13.92 33.82
CA GLY A 630 -38.55 13.63 34.71
C GLY A 630 -38.92 12.63 35.80
N LYS A 631 -37.89 12.05 36.43
CA LYS A 631 -38.03 11.11 37.53
C LYS A 631 -37.62 11.75 38.84
N VAL A 632 -38.47 11.66 39.86
CA VAL A 632 -38.15 12.11 41.21
C VAL A 632 -37.06 11.21 41.78
N VAL A 633 -35.87 11.78 42.05
CA VAL A 633 -34.68 11.04 42.52
C VAL A 633 -34.46 11.18 44.03
N LYS A 634 -34.90 12.28 44.61
CA LYS A 634 -34.70 12.54 46.04
C LYS A 634 -35.75 13.52 46.57
N ILE A 635 -36.25 13.28 47.78
CA ILE A 635 -36.99 14.29 48.60
C ILE A 635 -35.96 15.05 49.41
N MET A 636 -36.04 16.37 49.39
CA MET A 636 -35.15 17.28 50.10
C MET A 636 -35.74 17.73 51.43
N GLU A 637 -35.00 17.52 52.51
CA GLU A 637 -35.41 17.79 53.87
C GLU A 637 -34.41 18.66 54.61
N ASN A 638 -34.87 19.44 55.58
CA ASN A 638 -34.04 20.17 56.52
C ASN A 638 -34.67 20.10 57.92
N ASP A 639 -34.08 20.75 58.89
CA ASP A 639 -34.53 20.77 60.30
C ASP A 639 -36.00 21.25 60.50
N LYS A 640 -36.60 21.87 59.47
CA LYS A 640 -37.99 22.35 59.45
C LYS A 640 -38.95 21.43 58.66
N GLY A 641 -38.43 20.34 58.15
CA GLY A 641 -39.21 19.36 57.37
C GLY A 641 -38.86 19.34 55.89
N GLN A 642 -39.73 18.69 55.08
CA GLN A 642 -39.55 18.57 53.64
C GLN A 642 -39.80 19.88 52.93
N PHE A 643 -38.85 20.32 52.10
CA PHE A 643 -38.93 21.62 51.42
C PHE A 643 -38.94 21.51 49.87
N GLY A 644 -38.70 20.32 49.29
CA GLY A 644 -38.70 20.15 47.85
C GLY A 644 -38.40 18.75 47.42
N ALA A 645 -38.43 18.53 46.06
CA ALA A 645 -38.04 17.31 45.41
C ALA A 645 -36.99 17.59 44.34
N SER A 646 -35.97 16.74 44.28
CA SER A 646 -35.02 16.71 43.15
C SER A 646 -35.54 15.81 42.08
N VAL A 647 -35.57 16.30 40.85
CA VAL A 647 -36.05 15.61 39.67
C VAL A 647 -34.97 15.55 38.65
N ASN A 648 -34.60 14.35 38.23
CA ASN A 648 -33.77 14.14 37.03
C ASN A 648 -34.70 14.24 35.82
N PHE A 649 -34.58 15.34 35.06
CA PHE A 649 -35.47 15.64 33.92
C PHE A 649 -34.79 15.50 32.56
N ALA A 650 -33.48 15.27 32.52
CA ALA A 650 -32.71 14.88 31.35
C ALA A 650 -31.44 14.14 31.82
N PRO A 651 -30.76 13.36 30.98
CA PRO A 651 -29.52 12.70 31.31
C PRO A 651 -28.49 13.68 31.88
N GLY A 652 -28.05 13.48 33.13
CA GLY A 652 -27.12 14.34 33.80
C GLY A 652 -27.66 15.72 34.28
N LYS A 653 -28.94 16.01 34.05
CA LYS A 653 -29.57 17.30 34.45
C LYS A 653 -30.61 17.11 35.53
N ASP A 654 -30.33 17.66 36.70
CA ASP A 654 -31.21 17.63 37.84
C ASP A 654 -31.77 19.02 38.09
N GLY A 655 -33.03 19.10 38.52
CA GLY A 655 -33.65 20.34 38.93
C GLY A 655 -34.42 20.15 40.21
N MET A 656 -34.71 21.26 40.90
CA MET A 656 -35.45 21.24 42.15
C MET A 656 -36.87 21.77 41.98
N ILE A 657 -37.84 21.00 42.43
CA ILE A 657 -39.21 21.48 42.63
C ILE A 657 -39.32 21.90 44.11
N HIS A 658 -39.45 23.20 44.40
CA HIS A 658 -39.73 23.68 45.74
C HIS A 658 -41.16 23.28 46.13
N ILE A 659 -41.44 22.97 47.39
CA ILE A 659 -42.73 22.53 47.92
C ILE A 659 -43.87 23.45 47.44
N SER A 660 -43.67 24.76 47.37
CA SER A 660 -44.66 25.74 46.90
C SER A 660 -44.95 25.67 45.38
N LYS A 661 -44.23 24.82 44.62
CA LYS A 661 -44.39 24.64 43.17
C LYS A 661 -44.88 23.25 42.81
N LEU A 662 -45.23 22.44 43.82
CA LEU A 662 -45.84 21.11 43.65
C LEU A 662 -47.31 21.13 43.36
N SER A 663 -48.04 22.12 43.93
CA SER A 663 -49.48 22.30 43.73
C SER A 663 -49.88 23.77 43.79
N LYS A 664 -51.08 24.09 43.32
CA LYS A 664 -51.70 25.41 43.51
C LYS A 664 -52.21 25.57 44.94
N GLU A 665 -52.55 24.49 45.64
CA GLU A 665 -52.95 24.49 47.03
C GLU A 665 -51.78 24.27 47.95
N ARG A 666 -51.89 24.67 49.21
CA ARG A 666 -50.82 24.55 50.21
C ARG A 666 -50.56 23.07 50.52
N VAL A 667 -49.34 22.63 50.29
CA VAL A 667 -48.86 21.25 50.54
C VAL A 667 -48.11 21.24 51.86
N GLU A 668 -48.43 20.31 52.76
CA GLU A 668 -47.78 20.20 54.08
C GLU A 668 -46.50 19.35 53.99
N LYS A 669 -46.51 18.30 53.21
CA LYS A 669 -45.33 17.44 52.94
C LYS A 669 -45.18 17.20 51.48
N VAL A 670 -43.94 17.16 50.99
CA VAL A 670 -43.63 16.86 49.56
C VAL A 670 -44.17 15.50 49.14
N THR A 671 -44.11 14.54 50.08
CA THR A 671 -44.58 13.15 49.87
C THR A 671 -46.10 13.04 49.74
N ASP A 672 -46.86 14.06 50.07
CA ASP A 672 -48.32 14.08 49.82
C ASP A 672 -48.65 14.22 48.31
N VAL A 673 -47.66 14.74 47.50
CA VAL A 673 -47.86 15.01 46.07
C VAL A 673 -46.96 14.11 45.23
N VAL A 674 -45.68 13.98 45.58
CA VAL A 674 -44.70 13.17 44.80
C VAL A 674 -43.82 12.34 45.71
N ASN A 675 -43.45 11.13 45.27
CA ASN A 675 -42.56 10.21 45.95
C ASN A 675 -41.31 9.91 45.11
N VAL A 676 -40.25 9.43 45.74
CA VAL A 676 -39.05 8.98 45.04
C VAL A 676 -39.43 7.83 44.08
N GLY A 677 -39.05 7.97 42.82
CA GLY A 677 -39.35 7.05 41.77
C GLY A 677 -40.54 7.45 40.85
N ASP A 678 -41.38 8.40 41.29
CA ASP A 678 -42.48 8.90 40.46
C ASP A 678 -41.97 9.59 39.20
N THR A 679 -42.70 9.37 38.09
CA THR A 679 -42.51 10.07 36.82
C THR A 679 -43.41 11.28 36.75
N VAL A 680 -42.84 12.45 36.56
CA VAL A 680 -43.53 13.73 36.65
C VAL A 680 -43.28 14.60 35.42
N LEU A 681 -44.30 15.39 35.03
CA LEU A 681 -44.14 16.43 34.02
C LEU A 681 -43.78 17.74 34.75
N VAL A 682 -42.64 18.33 34.39
CA VAL A 682 -42.13 19.54 35.05
C VAL A 682 -41.86 20.64 34.03
N LYS A 683 -42.07 21.91 34.48
CA LYS A 683 -41.76 23.10 33.71
C LYS A 683 -40.58 23.84 34.35
N VAL A 684 -39.63 24.23 33.55
CA VAL A 684 -38.52 25.11 33.97
C VAL A 684 -39.04 26.49 34.21
N ILE A 685 -38.83 27.01 35.45
CA ILE A 685 -39.35 28.33 35.86
C ILE A 685 -38.24 29.33 36.12
N LYS A 686 -37.01 28.85 36.39
CA LYS A 686 -35.85 29.70 36.66
C LYS A 686 -34.57 28.90 36.48
N ILE A 687 -33.52 29.56 35.98
CA ILE A 687 -32.14 29.07 35.93
C ILE A 687 -31.30 30.14 36.61
N ASP A 688 -30.52 29.79 37.64
CA ASP A 688 -29.68 30.74 38.36
C ASP A 688 -28.27 30.89 37.69
N GLU A 689 -27.49 31.84 38.20
CA GLU A 689 -26.12 32.12 37.70
C GLU A 689 -25.14 30.92 37.86
N LYS A 690 -25.52 29.92 38.65
CA LYS A 690 -24.76 28.66 38.81
C LYS A 690 -25.37 27.49 38.01
N HIS A 691 -26.19 27.80 37.01
CA HIS A 691 -26.92 26.85 36.18
C HIS A 691 -27.81 25.85 36.92
N ARG A 692 -28.25 26.16 38.15
CA ARG A 692 -29.21 25.35 38.89
C ARG A 692 -30.62 25.64 38.37
N VAL A 693 -31.39 24.60 38.11
CA VAL A 693 -32.71 24.65 37.48
C VAL A 693 -33.81 24.51 38.52
N ASP A 694 -34.64 25.53 38.63
CA ASP A 694 -35.87 25.48 39.42
C ASP A 694 -37.02 25.04 38.53
N LEU A 695 -37.76 24.03 39.01
CA LEU A 695 -38.84 23.39 38.32
C LEU A 695 -40.18 23.65 39.00
N MET A 696 -41.24 23.57 38.19
CA MET A 696 -42.63 23.58 38.66
C MET A 696 -43.31 22.29 38.18
N LEU A 697 -43.97 21.55 39.07
CA LEU A 697 -44.74 20.39 38.74
C LEU A 697 -45.97 20.77 37.87
N LYS A 698 -46.17 20.09 36.78
CA LYS A 698 -47.35 20.15 35.92
C LYS A 698 -48.28 19.00 36.17
N GLU A 699 -47.76 17.81 36.24
CA GLU A 699 -48.55 16.56 36.37
C GLU A 699 -47.65 15.43 36.92
N VAL A 700 -48.27 14.48 37.64
CA VAL A 700 -47.66 13.19 38.00
C VAL A 700 -48.16 12.18 36.98
N ILE A 701 -47.29 11.77 36.06
CA ILE A 701 -47.62 10.88 34.95
C ILE A 701 -47.77 9.44 35.44
N LYS A 702 -46.83 8.99 36.27
CA LYS A 702 -46.80 7.62 36.80
C LYS A 702 -46.27 7.62 38.23
N ARG A 703 -46.93 6.91 39.12
CA ARG A 703 -46.43 6.66 40.47
C ARG A 703 -45.54 5.41 40.48
N ALA A 704 -44.48 5.42 41.28
CA ALA A 704 -43.52 4.34 41.41
C ALA A 704 -44.10 3.07 42.04
#